data_d1a51489589118034e8984689fc17441
#
_entry.id   d1a51489589118034e8984689fc17441
#
_cell.length_a   1.000
_cell.length_b   1.000
_cell.length_c   1.000
_cell.angle_alpha   90.00
_cell.angle_beta   90.00
_cell.angle_gamma   90.00
#
_symmetry.space_group_name_H-M   'P 1'
#
loop_
_entity.id
_entity.type
_entity.pdbx_description
1 polymer ?
#
loop_
_entity_poly.entity_id
_entity_poly.type
_entity_poly.pdbx_seq_one_letter_code
_entity_poly.pdbx_strand_id
1 'polypeptide(L)'
;MALAVALLAAIAAGDSAPRPWSVLLGIGRIQYPGLVLDDLQIRLRDGGAAVDIGALTLGDVSVRGLELRCAVFEWHAELIRCRQGSLRAPEPLSDARAEFAIRPDGKSGQLTVGLAGGGRLAAELASDGVKVRIEGFDLRFLKPWLPDLAAWSPSGTVDCTLAVPANARSVPVELACTLTNGAFSSSDGQQAGAALVLDLVASARPAAHGGNWQAQLDWRAGELYVHPIYVPATAKLSARGVFAADRIGIEHMDIAMAGVGALSARGDLRRAPFAIGDMELAVEAEDLAVFGPRFLVPLLAPALADKLTFAGRAHATATLAVGRPTALAARLAGVSIGHSGFDFALGPASGELSWRDDGAGSVRLDIAGGHWQALDLGAFGIAARADAESVSVAPVAIPVLDGRLRLEDLAWRRDAGGWYGEGRAAIDPIAMPRLSAALGLPVMGGALSAELPRVRVRPGEIVAEGEIAIALFDGAIAITGLRLIEPFGVGAYVRAEAQAKNIDLGMLTDSFDFGSIAGRIDARVHSLELANWRPVRFDARVESSPGRYRRRISQRALQNIGAFGGAGVVNAIQRSALKYFDSFGYRRIGLSCVLENGVCVMDGIEPGRARPDGGFLIIQGGGVPALDVVGYNRRVDWDELITRLARVTTVETAPVVE
;
A
#
# COMPACT_ATOMS: atom_id res chain seq x y z
N MET A 1 -34.89 -10.43 54.61
CA MET A 1 -35.90 -9.40 54.19
C MET A 1 -37.23 -9.51 54.91
N ALA A 2 -37.82 -10.68 55.13
CA ALA A 2 -39.10 -10.85 55.79
C ALA A 2 -39.18 -10.36 57.25
N LEU A 3 -38.10 -10.44 58.04
CA LEU A 3 -38.08 -9.98 59.45
C LEU A 3 -38.02 -8.44 59.58
N ALA A 4 -37.43 -7.73 58.66
CA ALA A 4 -37.34 -6.26 58.63
C ALA A 4 -38.71 -5.64 58.25
N VAL A 5 -39.49 -6.33 57.42
CA VAL A 5 -40.85 -5.92 57.00
C VAL A 5 -41.84 -6.06 58.14
N ALA A 6 -41.70 -7.08 58.99
CA ALA A 6 -42.60 -7.33 60.15
C ALA A 6 -42.36 -6.29 61.29
N LEU A 7 -41.13 -5.81 61.49
CA LEU A 7 -40.83 -4.80 62.51
C LEU A 7 -41.35 -3.39 62.17
N LEU A 8 -41.38 -3.04 60.87
CA LEU A 8 -41.88 -1.76 60.38
C LEU A 8 -43.39 -1.62 60.32
N ALA A 9 -44.10 -2.76 60.18
CA ALA A 9 -45.58 -2.79 60.25
C ALA A 9 -46.14 -2.54 61.65
N ALA A 10 -45.37 -2.81 62.69
CA ALA A 10 -45.77 -2.58 64.09
C ALA A 10 -45.68 -1.10 64.53
N ILE A 11 -44.98 -0.24 63.84
CA ILE A 11 -44.77 1.16 64.19
C ILE A 11 -45.89 2.06 63.60
N ALA A 12 -46.65 1.59 62.62
CA ALA A 12 -47.69 2.36 61.92
C ALA A 12 -49.08 2.38 62.59
N ALA A 13 -49.26 1.77 63.76
CA ALA A 13 -50.58 1.67 64.44
C ALA A 13 -50.66 2.45 65.75
N GLY A 14 -50.20 3.68 65.79
CA GLY A 14 -50.28 4.57 66.97
C GLY A 14 -50.77 5.96 66.60
N ASP A 15 -51.98 6.27 66.98
CA ASP A 15 -52.67 7.60 66.86
C ASP A 15 -51.99 8.62 67.77
N SER A 16 -50.99 9.31 67.36
CA SER A 16 -50.44 10.55 68.01
C SER A 16 -49.59 11.31 66.98
N ALA A 17 -49.57 12.63 67.04
CA ALA A 17 -48.88 13.56 66.13
C ALA A 17 -47.54 13.04 65.64
N PRO A 18 -47.20 13.09 64.31
CA PRO A 18 -46.03 12.37 63.73
C PRO A 18 -44.76 12.95 64.36
N ARG A 19 -44.14 12.17 65.23
CA ARG A 19 -42.73 12.40 65.61
C ARG A 19 -41.85 12.05 64.46
N PRO A 20 -40.84 12.87 64.09
CA PRO A 20 -39.91 12.51 63.02
C PRO A 20 -39.19 11.19 63.39
N TRP A 21 -39.49 10.12 62.65
CA TRP A 21 -38.84 8.84 62.82
C TRP A 21 -37.67 8.66 61.82
N SER A 22 -36.64 7.94 62.19
CA SER A 22 -35.58 7.55 61.30
C SER A 22 -35.15 6.11 61.59
N VAL A 23 -34.97 5.30 60.52
CA VAL A 23 -34.47 3.93 60.60
C VAL A 23 -33.19 3.85 59.76
N LEU A 24 -32.15 3.27 60.37
CA LEU A 24 -30.91 2.95 59.68
C LEU A 24 -30.75 1.43 59.59
N LEU A 25 -30.65 0.92 58.38
CA LEU A 25 -30.35 -0.47 58.11
C LEU A 25 -28.97 -0.57 57.42
N GLY A 26 -28.05 -1.30 58.02
CA GLY A 26 -26.73 -1.58 57.44
C GLY A 26 -26.60 -3.05 57.05
N ILE A 27 -26.14 -3.32 55.85
CA ILE A 27 -25.88 -4.67 55.33
C ILE A 27 -24.45 -4.68 54.77
N GLY A 28 -23.54 -5.44 55.38
CA GLY A 28 -22.12 -5.45 55.01
C GLY A 28 -21.86 -5.97 53.57
N ARG A 29 -22.56 -7.03 53.17
CA ARG A 29 -22.41 -7.59 51.82
C ARG A 29 -23.67 -8.29 51.35
N ILE A 30 -24.06 -8.04 50.10
CA ILE A 30 -25.07 -8.80 49.36
C ILE A 30 -24.36 -9.39 48.13
N GLN A 31 -24.46 -10.69 47.97
CA GLN A 31 -23.87 -11.39 46.82
C GLN A 31 -24.94 -12.15 46.06
N TYR A 32 -25.00 -11.86 44.75
CA TYR A 32 -25.83 -12.55 43.78
C TYR A 32 -24.96 -12.96 42.59
N PRO A 33 -25.27 -14.01 41.82
CA PRO A 33 -24.48 -14.35 40.66
C PRO A 33 -24.22 -13.15 39.72
N GLY A 34 -22.96 -12.73 39.60
CA GLY A 34 -22.55 -11.60 38.79
C GLY A 34 -22.72 -10.21 39.43
N LEU A 35 -23.32 -10.09 40.64
CA LEU A 35 -23.53 -8.82 41.33
C LEU A 35 -23.09 -8.93 42.79
N VAL A 36 -22.22 -8.01 43.21
CA VAL A 36 -21.81 -7.85 44.61
C VAL A 36 -22.06 -6.42 45.06
N LEU A 37 -22.75 -6.26 46.20
CA LEU A 37 -22.95 -4.99 46.88
C LEU A 37 -22.21 -5.06 48.21
N ASP A 38 -21.31 -4.15 48.45
CA ASP A 38 -20.59 -4.00 49.71
C ASP A 38 -21.01 -2.71 50.43
N ASP A 39 -21.12 -2.78 51.75
CA ASP A 39 -21.45 -1.67 52.64
C ASP A 39 -22.73 -0.91 52.26
N LEU A 40 -23.86 -1.65 52.12
CA LEU A 40 -25.15 -1.07 51.86
C LEU A 40 -25.74 -0.45 53.17
N GLN A 41 -26.01 0.84 53.14
CA GLN A 41 -26.67 1.58 54.22
C GLN A 41 -27.97 2.20 53.69
N ILE A 42 -29.08 1.89 54.33
CA ILE A 42 -30.39 2.45 53.98
C ILE A 42 -30.87 3.29 55.15
N ARG A 43 -31.06 4.57 54.94
CA ARG A 43 -31.63 5.53 55.90
C ARG A 43 -33.02 5.93 55.43
N LEU A 44 -34.01 5.61 56.25
CA LEU A 44 -35.40 6.00 56.01
C LEU A 44 -35.76 7.13 57.01
N ARG A 45 -36.39 8.16 56.50
CA ARG A 45 -36.94 9.29 57.27
C ARG A 45 -38.37 9.56 56.80
N ASP A 46 -39.12 10.34 57.58
CA ASP A 46 -40.46 10.72 57.19
C ASP A 46 -40.46 11.39 55.79
N GLY A 47 -41.13 10.71 54.82
CA GLY A 47 -41.25 11.15 53.44
C GLY A 47 -39.99 11.05 52.57
N GLY A 48 -38.85 10.60 53.10
CA GLY A 48 -37.60 10.52 52.33
C GLY A 48 -36.76 9.25 52.61
N ALA A 49 -35.90 8.88 51.69
CA ALA A 49 -34.94 7.78 51.84
C ALA A 49 -33.56 8.16 51.29
N ALA A 50 -32.51 7.65 51.93
CA ALA A 50 -31.14 7.67 51.40
C ALA A 50 -30.56 6.26 51.41
N VAL A 51 -29.95 5.87 50.31
CA VAL A 51 -29.29 4.57 50.13
C VAL A 51 -27.84 4.85 49.76
N ASP A 52 -26.92 4.42 50.61
CA ASP A 52 -25.47 4.53 50.39
C ASP A 52 -24.93 3.13 50.11
N ILE A 53 -24.19 2.96 49.00
CA ILE A 53 -23.55 1.71 48.63
C ILE A 53 -22.04 1.97 48.53
N GLY A 54 -21.24 1.33 49.39
CA GLY A 54 -19.79 1.49 49.41
C GLY A 54 -19.15 1.02 48.11
N ALA A 55 -19.54 -0.17 47.63
CA ALA A 55 -19.15 -0.65 46.31
C ALA A 55 -20.24 -1.53 45.65
N LEU A 56 -20.43 -1.33 44.37
CA LEU A 56 -21.24 -2.17 43.47
C LEU A 56 -20.34 -2.79 42.46
N THR A 57 -20.25 -4.13 42.43
CA THR A 57 -19.46 -4.87 41.44
C THR A 57 -20.38 -5.70 40.56
N LEU A 58 -20.28 -5.51 39.25
CA LEU A 58 -21.04 -6.23 38.22
C LEU A 58 -20.05 -6.86 37.23
N GLY A 59 -19.84 -8.18 37.35
CA GLY A 59 -18.77 -8.87 36.61
C GLY A 59 -17.38 -8.27 36.96
N ASP A 60 -16.67 -7.74 35.97
CA ASP A 60 -15.34 -7.13 36.13
C ASP A 60 -15.40 -5.62 36.41
N VAL A 61 -16.61 -5.01 36.40
CA VAL A 61 -16.79 -3.57 36.62
C VAL A 61 -17.19 -3.31 38.07
N SER A 62 -16.42 -2.45 38.77
CA SER A 62 -16.69 -2.06 40.14
C SER A 62 -16.87 -0.53 40.24
N VAL A 63 -18.01 -0.11 40.81
CA VAL A 63 -18.33 1.29 41.07
C VAL A 63 -18.39 1.51 42.57
N ARG A 64 -17.72 2.54 43.07
CA ARG A 64 -17.64 2.85 44.50
C ARG A 64 -18.34 4.16 44.83
N GLY A 65 -18.91 4.27 46.05
CA GLY A 65 -19.46 5.51 46.56
C GLY A 65 -20.75 5.95 45.84
N LEU A 66 -21.71 5.02 45.65
CA LEU A 66 -23.01 5.29 45.11
C LEU A 66 -23.94 5.80 46.23
N GLU A 67 -24.51 6.98 46.08
CA GLU A 67 -25.46 7.58 47.00
C GLU A 67 -26.76 7.92 46.27
N LEU A 68 -27.85 7.27 46.61
CA LEU A 68 -29.19 7.58 46.12
C LEU A 68 -29.99 8.28 47.20
N ARG A 69 -30.43 9.51 46.96
CA ARG A 69 -31.33 10.29 47.84
C ARG A 69 -32.68 10.43 47.18
N CYS A 70 -33.71 10.03 47.87
CA CYS A 70 -35.09 10.09 47.46
C CYS A 70 -35.83 11.19 48.21
N ALA A 71 -36.23 12.27 47.54
CA ALA A 71 -36.93 13.37 48.15
C ALA A 71 -38.40 13.02 48.44
N VAL A 72 -39.02 12.19 47.64
CA VAL A 72 -40.37 11.66 47.84
C VAL A 72 -40.29 10.14 47.81
N PHE A 73 -40.37 9.53 48.97
CA PHE A 73 -40.32 8.09 49.16
C PHE A 73 -41.63 7.55 49.66
N GLU A 74 -42.22 6.67 48.91
CA GLU A 74 -43.49 6.02 49.22
C GLU A 74 -43.25 4.54 49.50
N TRP A 75 -43.70 4.05 50.65
CA TRP A 75 -43.64 2.62 50.98
C TRP A 75 -45.03 2.11 51.35
N HIS A 76 -45.53 1.26 50.50
CA HIS A 76 -46.81 0.56 50.71
C HIS A 76 -46.59 -0.95 50.64
N ALA A 77 -47.54 -1.73 51.12
CA ALA A 77 -47.46 -3.19 51.12
C ALA A 77 -47.25 -3.76 49.72
N GLU A 78 -47.70 -3.05 48.69
CA GLU A 78 -47.65 -3.51 47.28
C GLU A 78 -46.63 -2.76 46.44
N LEU A 79 -46.07 -1.64 46.90
CA LEU A 79 -45.24 -0.77 46.09
C LEU A 79 -44.24 0.05 46.95
N ILE A 80 -42.98 -0.01 46.58
CA ILE A 80 -41.91 0.89 47.03
C ILE A 80 -41.59 1.82 45.87
N ARG A 81 -41.72 3.14 46.06
CA ARG A 81 -41.48 4.10 45.00
C ARG A 81 -40.59 5.25 45.45
N CYS A 82 -39.67 5.61 44.61
CA CYS A 82 -38.88 6.84 44.72
C CYS A 82 -39.25 7.77 43.58
N ARG A 83 -39.67 8.98 43.91
CA ARG A 83 -39.84 10.08 42.98
C ARG A 83 -38.88 11.20 43.35
N GLN A 84 -38.45 11.96 42.35
CA GLN A 84 -37.48 13.04 42.55
C GLN A 84 -36.21 12.57 43.29
N GLY A 85 -35.72 11.39 42.91
CA GLY A 85 -34.46 10.86 43.40
C GLY A 85 -33.26 11.54 42.71
N SER A 86 -32.19 11.74 43.50
CA SER A 86 -30.87 12.13 42.97
C SER A 86 -29.89 11.00 43.24
N LEU A 87 -29.19 10.57 42.20
CA LEU A 87 -28.13 9.60 42.28
C LEU A 87 -26.81 10.33 42.21
N ARG A 88 -26.00 10.21 43.26
CA ARG A 88 -24.62 10.69 43.27
C ARG A 88 -23.71 9.45 43.15
N ALA A 89 -22.86 9.47 42.14
CA ALA A 89 -21.87 8.45 41.89
C ALA A 89 -20.60 9.14 41.37
N PRO A 90 -19.47 8.45 41.30
CA PRO A 90 -18.34 8.96 40.51
C PRO A 90 -18.78 9.28 39.07
N GLU A 91 -18.17 10.28 38.44
CA GLU A 91 -18.44 10.58 37.04
C GLU A 91 -18.58 9.28 36.21
N PRO A 92 -19.54 9.15 35.32
CA PRO A 92 -20.43 10.18 34.73
C PRO A 92 -21.83 10.29 35.36
N LEU A 93 -22.08 9.66 36.51
CA LEU A 93 -23.39 9.65 37.18
C LEU A 93 -23.48 10.70 38.30
N SER A 94 -22.57 11.68 38.33
CA SER A 94 -22.65 12.78 39.30
C SER A 94 -23.93 13.61 39.09
N ASP A 95 -24.74 13.70 40.15
CA ASP A 95 -26.01 14.43 40.15
C ASP A 95 -27.08 13.95 39.12
N ALA A 96 -27.10 12.66 38.83
CA ALA A 96 -28.12 12.05 37.97
C ALA A 96 -29.49 12.03 38.69
N ARG A 97 -30.56 12.28 37.93
CA ARG A 97 -31.93 12.04 38.44
C ARG A 97 -32.22 10.56 38.36
N ALA A 98 -32.77 9.98 39.45
CA ALA A 98 -33.14 8.58 39.49
C ALA A 98 -34.54 8.40 40.06
N GLU A 99 -35.38 7.66 39.39
CA GLU A 99 -36.71 7.32 39.83
C GLU A 99 -36.89 5.80 39.76
N PHE A 100 -37.49 5.20 40.75
CA PHE A 100 -37.82 3.78 40.69
C PHE A 100 -39.18 3.46 41.32
N ALA A 101 -39.76 2.37 40.87
CA ALA A 101 -40.95 1.74 41.47
C ALA A 101 -40.72 0.23 41.44
N ILE A 102 -40.79 -0.40 42.60
CA ILE A 102 -40.54 -1.85 42.76
C ILE A 102 -41.61 -2.47 43.64
N ARG A 103 -42.09 -3.66 43.28
CA ARG A 103 -42.92 -4.43 44.20
C ARG A 103 -42.10 -5.08 45.30
N PRO A 104 -42.57 -5.11 46.55
CA PRO A 104 -41.82 -5.70 47.66
C PRO A 104 -41.53 -7.23 47.46
N ASP A 105 -42.35 -7.91 46.65
CA ASP A 105 -42.11 -9.32 46.27
C ASP A 105 -40.94 -9.50 45.28
N GLY A 106 -40.38 -8.39 44.75
CA GLY A 106 -39.27 -8.41 43.81
C GLY A 106 -39.58 -8.94 42.42
N LYS A 107 -40.88 -9.19 42.11
CA LYS A 107 -41.26 -9.76 40.82
C LYS A 107 -41.45 -8.76 39.69
N SER A 108 -41.61 -7.50 40.02
CA SER A 108 -41.69 -6.43 39.03
C SER A 108 -41.15 -5.12 39.56
N GLY A 109 -40.58 -4.31 38.68
CA GLY A 109 -40.02 -3.03 39.02
C GLY A 109 -39.63 -2.23 37.80
N GLN A 110 -39.51 -0.96 37.97
CA GLN A 110 -39.00 -0.01 36.96
C GLN A 110 -37.97 0.93 37.60
N LEU A 111 -36.90 1.18 36.88
CA LEU A 111 -35.86 2.13 37.23
C LEU A 111 -35.63 3.06 36.06
N THR A 112 -35.55 4.35 36.31
CA THR A 112 -35.13 5.33 35.31
C THR A 112 -34.04 6.19 35.91
N VAL A 113 -32.93 6.34 35.18
CA VAL A 113 -31.80 7.19 35.58
C VAL A 113 -31.48 8.13 34.45
N GLY A 114 -31.46 9.43 34.70
CA GLY A 114 -30.93 10.41 33.76
C GLY A 114 -29.40 10.35 33.80
N LEU A 115 -28.78 10.28 32.63
CA LEU A 115 -27.32 10.20 32.50
C LEU A 115 -26.72 11.59 32.22
N ALA A 116 -25.48 11.80 32.59
CA ALA A 116 -24.77 13.00 32.22
C ALA A 116 -24.73 13.16 30.69
N GLY A 117 -24.84 14.40 30.20
CA GLY A 117 -24.90 14.65 28.74
C GLY A 117 -26.29 14.52 28.13
N GLY A 118 -27.37 14.26 28.94
CA GLY A 118 -28.75 14.19 28.47
C GLY A 118 -29.27 12.79 28.16
N GLY A 119 -28.44 11.75 28.31
CA GLY A 119 -28.84 10.38 28.13
C GLY A 119 -29.78 9.85 29.21
N ARG A 120 -30.44 8.72 28.94
CA ARG A 120 -31.39 8.06 29.82
C ARG A 120 -31.14 6.54 29.87
N LEU A 121 -31.13 6.01 31.10
CA LEU A 121 -31.18 4.57 31.34
C LEU A 121 -32.56 4.21 31.90
N ALA A 122 -33.25 3.26 31.31
CA ALA A 122 -34.48 2.67 31.81
C ALA A 122 -34.32 1.16 31.98
N ALA A 123 -34.66 0.65 33.16
CA ALA A 123 -34.67 -0.79 33.40
C ALA A 123 -36.03 -1.23 33.88
N GLU A 124 -36.55 -2.32 33.33
CA GLU A 124 -37.79 -2.97 33.69
C GLU A 124 -37.50 -4.39 34.17
N LEU A 125 -37.93 -4.71 35.34
CA LEU A 125 -37.95 -6.04 35.90
C LEU A 125 -39.37 -6.62 35.78
N ALA A 126 -39.53 -7.77 35.17
CA ALA A 126 -40.78 -8.50 35.06
C ALA A 126 -40.54 -9.98 35.40
N SER A 127 -41.64 -10.76 35.54
CA SER A 127 -41.54 -12.19 35.85
C SER A 127 -40.83 -13.01 34.77
N ASP A 128 -40.80 -12.52 33.54
CA ASP A 128 -40.15 -13.13 32.36
C ASP A 128 -38.67 -12.70 32.19
N GLY A 129 -38.19 -11.68 32.93
CA GLY A 129 -36.81 -11.24 32.87
C GLY A 129 -36.60 -9.76 33.16
N VAL A 130 -35.44 -9.26 32.74
CA VAL A 130 -35.00 -7.85 32.86
C VAL A 130 -34.78 -7.27 31.48
N LYS A 131 -35.36 -6.10 31.22
CA LYS A 131 -35.05 -5.27 30.03
C LYS A 131 -34.37 -3.98 30.47
N VAL A 132 -33.23 -3.68 29.86
CA VAL A 132 -32.50 -2.42 30.07
C VAL A 132 -32.43 -1.68 28.75
N ARG A 133 -32.83 -0.42 28.77
CA ARG A 133 -32.73 0.48 27.62
C ARG A 133 -31.86 1.68 28.00
N ILE A 134 -30.89 1.96 27.16
CA ILE A 134 -30.02 3.14 27.26
C ILE A 134 -30.30 3.97 26.01
N GLU A 135 -30.63 5.24 26.20
CA GLU A 135 -30.92 6.20 25.13
C GLU A 135 -30.01 7.41 25.28
N GLY A 136 -29.37 7.83 24.18
CA GLY A 136 -28.57 9.05 24.13
C GLY A 136 -27.32 9.04 25.01
N PHE A 137 -26.71 7.88 25.25
CA PHE A 137 -25.48 7.80 26.05
C PHE A 137 -24.26 8.31 25.29
N ASP A 138 -23.62 9.34 25.82
CA ASP A 138 -22.39 9.89 25.25
C ASP A 138 -21.17 9.07 25.71
N LEU A 139 -20.44 8.49 24.75
CA LEU A 139 -19.29 7.61 25.00
C LEU A 139 -18.13 8.31 25.73
N ARG A 140 -18.05 9.65 25.72
CA ARG A 140 -17.04 10.40 26.48
C ARG A 140 -17.13 10.16 27.99
N PHE A 141 -18.32 9.82 28.49
CA PHE A 141 -18.54 9.48 29.88
C PHE A 141 -18.22 8.02 30.25
N LEU A 142 -17.78 7.20 29.29
CA LEU A 142 -17.39 5.82 29.55
C LEU A 142 -16.01 5.70 30.22
N LYS A 143 -15.19 6.73 30.12
CA LYS A 143 -13.78 6.76 30.54
C LYS A 143 -13.51 6.27 31.97
N PRO A 144 -14.28 6.66 33.01
CA PRO A 144 -14.03 6.20 34.38
C PRO A 144 -14.37 4.71 34.61
N TRP A 145 -15.22 4.13 33.76
CA TRP A 145 -15.76 2.79 33.94
C TRP A 145 -14.97 1.72 33.18
N LEU A 146 -14.38 2.12 32.08
CA LEU A 146 -13.58 1.26 31.22
C LEU A 146 -12.26 1.95 30.85
N PRO A 147 -11.27 1.94 31.77
CA PRO A 147 -10.00 2.67 31.59
C PRO A 147 -9.22 2.21 30.34
N ASP A 148 -9.34 0.97 29.95
CA ASP A 148 -8.68 0.44 28.75
C ASP A 148 -9.27 1.06 27.47
N LEU A 149 -10.59 1.28 27.42
CA LEU A 149 -11.26 2.02 26.34
C LEU A 149 -10.99 3.53 26.40
N ALA A 150 -10.64 4.05 27.54
CA ALA A 150 -10.28 5.45 27.70
C ALA A 150 -9.02 5.84 26.95
N ALA A 151 -8.08 4.90 26.76
CA ALA A 151 -6.87 5.11 25.97
C ALA A 151 -7.20 5.40 24.48
N TRP A 152 -8.39 5.03 24.04
CA TRP A 152 -8.89 5.21 22.67
C TRP A 152 -9.68 6.49 22.45
N SER A 153 -9.87 7.32 23.48
CA SER A 153 -10.62 8.59 23.42
C SER A 153 -11.96 8.49 22.69
N PRO A 154 -12.85 7.53 23.07
CA PRO A 154 -14.11 7.31 22.36
C PRO A 154 -15.06 8.49 22.50
N SER A 155 -15.82 8.77 21.45
CA SER A 155 -16.91 9.76 21.43
C SER A 155 -18.04 9.28 20.53
N GLY A 156 -19.19 9.94 20.62
CA GLY A 156 -20.40 9.58 19.89
C GLY A 156 -21.53 9.22 20.84
N THR A 157 -22.70 8.95 20.28
CA THR A 157 -23.94 8.65 21.04
C THR A 157 -24.34 7.20 20.80
N VAL A 158 -24.64 6.49 21.89
CA VAL A 158 -25.06 5.09 21.85
C VAL A 158 -26.48 4.95 22.40
N ASP A 159 -27.30 4.24 21.65
CA ASP A 159 -28.60 3.72 22.06
C ASP A 159 -28.52 2.19 22.14
N CYS A 160 -28.86 1.61 23.30
CA CYS A 160 -28.80 0.16 23.50
C CYS A 160 -30.06 -0.39 24.15
N THR A 161 -30.46 -1.59 23.78
CA THR A 161 -31.48 -2.40 24.45
C THR A 161 -30.88 -3.77 24.78
N LEU A 162 -30.91 -4.15 26.05
CA LEU A 162 -30.51 -5.45 26.57
C LEU A 162 -31.71 -6.15 27.16
N ALA A 163 -32.02 -7.37 26.71
CA ALA A 163 -33.04 -8.21 27.27
C ALA A 163 -32.41 -9.50 27.87
N VAL A 164 -32.58 -9.66 29.18
CA VAL A 164 -32.10 -10.83 29.92
C VAL A 164 -33.30 -11.62 30.42
N PRO A 165 -33.65 -12.74 29.81
CA PRO A 165 -34.78 -13.54 30.24
C PRO A 165 -34.50 -14.22 31.59
N ALA A 166 -35.55 -14.45 32.38
CA ALA A 166 -35.46 -15.14 33.68
C ALA A 166 -34.86 -16.56 33.53
N ASN A 167 -35.05 -17.19 32.38
CA ASN A 167 -34.44 -18.46 32.03
C ASN A 167 -33.47 -18.28 30.84
N ALA A 168 -32.34 -17.59 31.04
CA ALA A 168 -31.34 -17.32 30.02
C ALA A 168 -30.68 -18.60 29.44
N ARG A 169 -30.83 -19.76 30.07
CA ARG A 169 -30.37 -21.06 29.53
C ARG A 169 -31.26 -21.58 28.38
N SER A 170 -32.54 -21.27 28.41
CA SER A 170 -33.50 -21.71 27.38
C SER A 170 -33.81 -20.62 26.35
N VAL A 171 -33.85 -19.36 26.80
CA VAL A 171 -34.12 -18.20 25.95
C VAL A 171 -32.84 -17.35 25.87
N PRO A 172 -32.41 -16.89 24.71
CA PRO A 172 -31.20 -16.12 24.58
C PRO A 172 -31.28 -14.75 25.29
N VAL A 173 -30.17 -14.28 25.80
CA VAL A 173 -29.94 -12.89 26.12
C VAL A 173 -29.78 -12.12 24.81
N GLU A 174 -30.50 -11.03 24.62
CA GLU A 174 -30.46 -10.23 23.40
C GLU A 174 -29.92 -8.83 23.68
N LEU A 175 -29.05 -8.36 22.77
CA LEU A 175 -28.47 -7.03 22.79
C LEU A 175 -28.69 -6.39 21.42
N ALA A 176 -29.21 -5.18 21.38
CA ALA A 176 -29.25 -4.33 20.19
C ALA A 176 -28.70 -2.95 20.53
N CYS A 177 -27.70 -2.48 19.79
CA CYS A 177 -27.08 -1.19 19.98
C CYS A 177 -26.93 -0.44 18.66
N THR A 178 -27.16 0.86 18.70
CA THR A 178 -26.84 1.78 17.59
C THR A 178 -25.83 2.81 18.09
N LEU A 179 -24.73 2.94 17.37
CA LEU A 179 -23.75 4.01 17.55
C LEU A 179 -23.98 5.07 16.48
N THR A 180 -24.10 6.31 16.87
CA THR A 180 -24.23 7.46 15.97
C THR A 180 -23.09 8.44 16.19
N ASN A 181 -22.52 8.92 15.08
CA ASN A 181 -21.40 9.86 15.07
C ASN A 181 -20.22 9.40 15.97
N GLY A 182 -19.93 8.10 15.92
CA GLY A 182 -18.85 7.49 16.67
C GLY A 182 -17.48 7.98 16.19
N ALA A 183 -16.57 8.25 17.12
CA ALA A 183 -15.18 8.50 16.80
C ALA A 183 -14.29 7.95 17.91
N PHE A 184 -13.09 7.55 17.54
CA PHE A 184 -12.05 7.11 18.46
C PHE A 184 -10.65 7.33 17.85
N SER A 185 -9.64 7.36 18.69
CA SER A 185 -8.23 7.38 18.28
C SER A 185 -7.38 6.67 19.32
N SER A 186 -6.50 5.77 18.87
CA SER A 186 -5.47 5.19 19.74
C SER A 186 -4.43 6.25 20.13
N SER A 187 -3.75 6.05 21.26
CA SER A 187 -2.76 6.99 21.79
C SER A 187 -1.55 7.19 20.87
N ASP A 188 -1.24 6.19 20.05
CA ASP A 188 -0.16 6.21 19.05
C ASP A 188 -0.62 6.70 17.66
N GLY A 189 -1.92 6.98 17.49
CA GLY A 189 -2.52 7.42 16.23
C GLY A 189 -2.56 6.35 15.14
N GLN A 190 -2.22 5.10 15.44
CA GLN A 190 -2.23 4.02 14.44
C GLN A 190 -3.62 3.46 14.17
N GLN A 191 -4.59 3.75 15.04
CA GLN A 191 -5.97 3.30 14.87
C GLN A 191 -6.90 4.47 15.17
N ALA A 192 -7.80 4.76 14.25
CA ALA A 192 -8.76 5.85 14.40
C ALA A 192 -10.07 5.55 13.64
N GLY A 193 -11.16 6.10 14.13
CA GLY A 193 -12.45 6.09 13.45
C GLY A 193 -13.12 7.44 13.57
N ALA A 194 -13.87 7.83 12.53
CA ALA A 194 -14.58 9.10 12.51
C ALA A 194 -15.97 8.96 11.88
N ALA A 195 -16.93 9.70 12.41
CA ALA A 195 -18.33 9.76 11.94
C ALA A 195 -18.99 8.37 11.79
N LEU A 196 -18.59 7.40 12.61
CA LEU A 196 -19.07 6.02 12.53
C LEU A 196 -20.56 5.91 12.88
N VAL A 197 -21.29 5.18 12.04
CA VAL A 197 -22.68 4.77 12.29
C VAL A 197 -22.74 3.27 12.22
N LEU A 198 -22.99 2.61 13.36
CA LEU A 198 -22.97 1.16 13.51
C LEU A 198 -24.26 0.68 14.14
N ASP A 199 -24.86 -0.38 13.59
CA ASP A 199 -25.91 -1.15 14.23
C ASP A 199 -25.39 -2.53 14.61
N LEU A 200 -25.47 -2.87 15.88
CA LEU A 200 -25.09 -4.17 16.42
C LEU A 200 -26.34 -4.88 16.94
N VAL A 201 -26.55 -6.10 16.48
CA VAL A 201 -27.52 -7.03 17.08
C VAL A 201 -26.75 -8.29 17.49
N ALA A 202 -26.85 -8.66 18.75
CA ALA A 202 -26.18 -9.84 19.27
C ALA A 202 -27.11 -10.65 20.17
N SER A 203 -26.90 -11.94 20.20
CA SER A 203 -27.58 -12.81 21.16
C SER A 203 -26.63 -13.87 21.71
N ALA A 204 -26.85 -14.26 22.97
CA ALA A 204 -26.07 -15.27 23.65
C ALA A 204 -26.94 -16.20 24.49
N ARG A 205 -26.61 -17.49 24.51
CA ARG A 205 -27.22 -18.49 25.40
C ARG A 205 -26.12 -19.00 26.35
N PRO A 206 -26.12 -18.55 27.61
CA PRO A 206 -25.20 -19.07 28.62
C PRO A 206 -25.48 -20.54 28.94
N ALA A 207 -24.40 -21.31 29.16
CA ALA A 207 -24.41 -22.67 29.66
C ALA A 207 -23.55 -22.77 30.92
N ALA A 208 -23.44 -23.94 31.55
CA ALA A 208 -22.72 -24.10 32.82
C ALA A 208 -21.25 -23.71 32.77
N HIS A 209 -20.58 -23.90 31.60
CA HIS A 209 -19.15 -23.62 31.42
C HIS A 209 -18.86 -22.81 30.14
N GLY A 210 -19.78 -21.89 29.79
CA GLY A 210 -19.64 -21.06 28.59
C GLY A 210 -21.00 -20.79 27.95
N GLY A 211 -21.08 -20.89 26.62
CA GLY A 211 -22.33 -20.70 25.89
C GLY A 211 -22.11 -20.48 24.40
N ASN A 212 -23.20 -20.28 23.70
CA ASN A 212 -23.19 -19.94 22.28
C ASN A 212 -23.49 -18.45 22.12
N TRP A 213 -22.94 -17.84 21.09
CA TRP A 213 -23.21 -16.45 20.73
C TRP A 213 -23.38 -16.30 19.24
N GLN A 214 -24.11 -15.27 18.84
CA GLN A 214 -24.16 -14.77 17.47
C GLN A 214 -24.25 -13.25 17.48
N ALA A 215 -23.68 -12.61 16.47
CA ALA A 215 -23.68 -11.16 16.32
C ALA A 215 -23.78 -10.77 14.85
N GLN A 216 -24.47 -9.67 14.60
CA GLN A 216 -24.52 -8.99 13.31
C GLN A 216 -24.18 -7.53 13.54
N LEU A 217 -23.27 -7.00 12.75
CA LEU A 217 -22.88 -5.60 12.76
C LEU A 217 -23.07 -5.03 11.36
N ASP A 218 -23.83 -3.96 11.26
CA ASP A 218 -23.99 -3.17 10.03
C ASP A 218 -23.27 -1.83 10.22
N TRP A 219 -22.14 -1.68 9.56
CA TRP A 219 -21.40 -0.41 9.50
C TRP A 219 -21.92 0.39 8.31
N ARG A 220 -22.77 1.40 8.61
CA ARG A 220 -23.54 2.15 7.61
C ARG A 220 -22.82 3.40 7.09
N ALA A 221 -21.99 4.02 7.92
CA ALA A 221 -21.29 5.26 7.56
C ALA A 221 -20.05 5.47 8.43
N GLY A 222 -19.18 6.37 7.98
CA GLY A 222 -17.96 6.79 8.66
C GLY A 222 -16.72 6.16 8.04
N GLU A 223 -15.60 6.41 8.68
CA GLU A 223 -14.27 6.07 8.20
C GLU A 223 -13.48 5.34 9.28
N LEU A 224 -12.67 4.37 8.88
CA LEU A 224 -11.80 3.60 9.77
C LEU A 224 -10.37 3.63 9.24
N TYR A 225 -9.43 3.97 10.11
CA TYR A 225 -8.00 3.86 9.85
C TYR A 225 -7.38 2.84 10.79
N VAL A 226 -6.71 1.85 10.25
CA VAL A 226 -5.88 0.88 10.96
C VAL A 226 -4.57 0.78 10.21
N HIS A 227 -3.54 1.42 10.73
CA HIS A 227 -2.25 1.58 10.05
C HIS A 227 -1.76 0.30 9.36
N PRO A 228 -1.41 0.35 8.09
CA PRO A 228 -1.44 1.50 7.16
C PRO A 228 -2.73 1.56 6.30
N ILE A 229 -3.80 0.88 6.68
CA ILE A 229 -5.03 0.72 5.90
C ILE A 229 -6.06 1.78 6.26
N TYR A 230 -6.63 2.44 5.24
CA TYR A 230 -7.75 3.36 5.37
C TYR A 230 -8.98 2.79 4.67
N VAL A 231 -10.09 2.69 5.42
CA VAL A 231 -11.36 2.12 4.93
C VAL A 231 -12.47 3.18 5.04
N PRO A 232 -12.86 3.82 3.92
CA PRO A 232 -13.99 4.75 3.89
C PRO A 232 -15.31 4.06 3.54
N ALA A 233 -15.37 2.72 3.61
CA ALA A 233 -16.45 1.92 3.07
C ALA A 233 -17.36 1.39 4.17
N THR A 234 -18.62 1.16 3.82
CA THR A 234 -19.57 0.44 4.64
C THR A 234 -19.30 -1.07 4.60
N ALA A 235 -19.54 -1.76 5.70
CA ALA A 235 -19.37 -3.21 5.78
C ALA A 235 -20.50 -3.87 6.60
N LYS A 236 -20.80 -5.11 6.26
CA LYS A 236 -21.67 -5.98 7.05
C LYS A 236 -20.85 -7.12 7.61
N LEU A 237 -20.96 -7.33 8.90
CA LEU A 237 -20.34 -8.44 9.60
C LEU A 237 -21.41 -9.34 10.19
N SER A 238 -21.29 -10.64 9.98
CA SER A 238 -22.02 -11.65 10.72
C SER A 238 -21.05 -12.64 11.35
N ALA A 239 -21.27 -12.98 12.61
CA ALA A 239 -20.41 -13.92 13.31
C ALA A 239 -21.23 -14.78 14.29
N ARG A 240 -20.78 -16.02 14.50
CA ARG A 240 -21.32 -16.93 15.51
C ARG A 240 -20.23 -17.82 16.06
N GLY A 241 -20.48 -18.33 17.25
CA GLY A 241 -19.52 -19.23 17.87
C GLY A 241 -19.86 -19.59 19.29
N VAL A 242 -18.87 -19.98 20.02
CA VAL A 242 -18.96 -20.39 21.44
C VAL A 242 -18.09 -19.47 22.29
N PHE A 243 -18.41 -19.31 23.55
CA PHE A 243 -17.57 -18.61 24.51
C PHE A 243 -17.32 -19.48 25.75
N ALA A 244 -16.16 -19.32 26.32
CA ALA A 244 -15.75 -19.90 27.59
C ALA A 244 -15.14 -18.81 28.48
N ALA A 245 -14.67 -19.16 29.68
CA ALA A 245 -14.11 -18.18 30.59
C ALA A 245 -12.86 -17.49 30.05
N ASP A 246 -12.02 -18.24 29.33
CA ASP A 246 -10.69 -17.83 28.84
C ASP A 246 -10.64 -17.51 27.33
N ARG A 247 -11.66 -17.91 26.56
CA ARG A 247 -11.64 -17.78 25.09
C ARG A 247 -13.02 -17.53 24.48
N ILE A 248 -13.00 -16.93 23.29
CA ILE A 248 -14.15 -16.77 22.39
C ILE A 248 -13.84 -17.55 21.11
N GLY A 249 -14.52 -18.67 20.89
CA GLY A 249 -14.46 -19.42 19.65
C GLY A 249 -15.33 -18.77 18.59
N ILE A 250 -14.78 -18.63 17.40
CA ILE A 250 -15.46 -18.15 16.18
C ILE A 250 -15.63 -19.36 15.27
N GLU A 251 -16.86 -19.87 15.20
CA GLU A 251 -17.18 -20.98 14.28
C GLU A 251 -17.30 -20.48 12.84
N HIS A 252 -17.80 -19.28 12.70
CA HIS A 252 -17.97 -18.62 11.42
C HIS A 252 -18.08 -17.12 11.61
N MET A 253 -17.34 -16.38 10.82
CA MET A 253 -17.40 -14.92 10.71
C MET A 253 -17.29 -14.54 9.24
N ASP A 254 -18.20 -13.70 8.77
CA ASP A 254 -18.14 -13.09 7.44
C ASP A 254 -18.18 -11.57 7.55
N ILE A 255 -17.32 -10.92 6.82
CA ILE A 255 -17.31 -9.47 6.62
C ILE A 255 -17.43 -9.23 5.13
N ALA A 256 -18.49 -8.56 4.72
CA ALA A 256 -18.73 -8.19 3.32
C ALA A 256 -18.64 -6.67 3.16
N MET A 257 -17.82 -6.22 2.21
CA MET A 257 -17.70 -4.82 1.79
C MET A 257 -18.16 -4.73 0.34
N ALA A 258 -19.29 -4.08 0.10
CA ALA A 258 -19.91 -4.00 -1.22
C ALA A 258 -18.96 -3.39 -2.27
N GLY A 259 -18.73 -4.10 -3.39
CA GLY A 259 -17.86 -3.70 -4.48
C GLY A 259 -16.36 -3.73 -4.14
N VAL A 260 -15.98 -4.29 -2.99
CA VAL A 260 -14.58 -4.43 -2.58
C VAL A 260 -14.22 -5.91 -2.45
N GLY A 261 -15.00 -6.67 -1.69
CA GLY A 261 -14.75 -8.09 -1.45
C GLY A 261 -15.32 -8.57 -0.12
N ALA A 262 -14.94 -9.79 0.24
CA ALA A 262 -15.37 -10.44 1.47
C ALA A 262 -14.16 -11.01 2.23
N LEU A 263 -14.28 -11.05 3.57
CA LEU A 263 -13.38 -11.75 4.47
C LEU A 263 -14.20 -12.76 5.27
N SER A 264 -13.80 -14.01 5.27
CA SER A 264 -14.33 -15.00 6.22
C SER A 264 -13.25 -15.46 7.19
N ALA A 265 -13.66 -15.79 8.42
CA ALA A 265 -12.75 -16.27 9.45
C ALA A 265 -13.40 -17.34 10.34
N ARG A 266 -12.56 -18.26 10.83
CA ARG A 266 -12.89 -19.23 11.90
C ARG A 266 -11.68 -19.43 12.79
N GLY A 267 -11.90 -19.68 14.08
CA GLY A 267 -10.79 -19.85 15.03
C GLY A 267 -11.16 -19.42 16.43
N ASP A 268 -10.21 -18.90 17.17
CA ASP A 268 -10.45 -18.44 18.53
C ASP A 268 -9.69 -17.16 18.91
N LEU A 269 -10.25 -16.44 19.89
CA LEU A 269 -9.68 -15.29 20.54
C LEU A 269 -9.50 -15.60 22.03
N ARG A 270 -8.34 -15.34 22.58
CA ARG A 270 -8.08 -15.40 24.01
C ARG A 270 -8.58 -14.13 24.69
N ARG A 271 -9.17 -14.26 25.88
CA ARG A 271 -9.77 -13.13 26.61
C ARG A 271 -8.79 -12.40 27.51
N ALA A 272 -7.88 -13.10 28.17
CA ALA A 272 -6.96 -12.51 29.13
C ALA A 272 -5.56 -13.16 29.03
N PRO A 273 -4.52 -12.47 28.53
CA PRO A 273 -4.64 -11.20 27.79
C PRO A 273 -5.37 -11.38 26.46
N PHE A 274 -6.04 -10.31 25.97
CA PHE A 274 -6.72 -10.38 24.68
C PHE A 274 -5.69 -10.62 23.56
N ALA A 275 -5.86 -11.71 22.85
CA ALA A 275 -4.96 -12.10 21.76
C ALA A 275 -5.67 -12.99 20.73
N ILE A 276 -5.18 -12.93 19.50
CA ILE A 276 -5.62 -13.86 18.45
C ILE A 276 -5.00 -15.22 18.75
N GLY A 277 -5.83 -16.25 18.80
CA GLY A 277 -5.41 -17.64 18.91
C GLY A 277 -5.09 -18.27 17.55
N ASP A 278 -5.56 -19.50 17.36
CA ASP A 278 -5.47 -20.16 16.06
C ASP A 278 -6.62 -19.69 15.16
N MET A 279 -6.31 -19.31 13.91
CA MET A 279 -7.31 -18.74 13.02
C MET A 279 -7.08 -19.12 11.56
N GLU A 280 -8.15 -19.44 10.88
CA GLU A 280 -8.20 -19.58 9.43
C GLU A 280 -8.94 -18.37 8.86
N LEU A 281 -8.32 -17.74 7.88
CA LEU A 281 -8.84 -16.56 7.18
C LEU A 281 -8.99 -16.89 5.71
N ALA A 282 -10.05 -16.41 5.07
CA ALA A 282 -10.16 -16.39 3.62
C ALA A 282 -10.61 -15.00 3.15
N VAL A 283 -9.94 -14.46 2.16
CA VAL A 283 -10.21 -13.15 1.56
C VAL A 283 -10.60 -13.37 0.11
N GLU A 284 -11.71 -12.81 -0.30
CA GLU A 284 -12.18 -12.78 -1.67
C GLU A 284 -12.19 -11.32 -2.16
N ALA A 285 -11.28 -10.99 -3.06
CA ALA A 285 -11.23 -9.70 -3.73
C ALA A 285 -11.95 -9.84 -5.08
N GLU A 286 -13.18 -9.36 -5.14
CA GLU A 286 -14.02 -9.44 -6.34
C GLU A 286 -13.52 -8.52 -7.46
N ASP A 287 -12.93 -7.39 -7.09
CA ASP A 287 -12.33 -6.42 -8.00
C ASP A 287 -11.04 -5.85 -7.40
N LEU A 288 -9.91 -6.26 -7.96
CA LEU A 288 -8.60 -5.76 -7.55
C LEU A 288 -8.37 -4.29 -7.89
N ALA A 289 -9.14 -3.69 -8.80
CA ALA A 289 -9.05 -2.24 -9.06
C ALA A 289 -9.45 -1.42 -7.83
N VAL A 290 -10.35 -1.96 -7.01
CA VAL A 290 -10.80 -1.34 -5.75
C VAL A 290 -10.00 -1.87 -4.56
N PHE A 291 -9.79 -3.19 -4.48
CA PHE A 291 -9.13 -3.84 -3.37
C PHE A 291 -7.63 -3.54 -3.32
N GLY A 292 -6.95 -3.55 -4.48
CA GLY A 292 -5.50 -3.39 -4.58
C GLY A 292 -4.97 -2.09 -3.97
N PRO A 293 -5.43 -0.90 -4.42
CA PRO A 293 -4.98 0.37 -3.87
C PRO A 293 -5.30 0.55 -2.38
N ARG A 294 -6.40 -0.04 -1.89
CA ARG A 294 -6.85 0.13 -0.50
C ARG A 294 -6.12 -0.77 0.49
N PHE A 295 -5.82 -2.00 0.09
CA PHE A 295 -5.30 -3.03 1.02
C PHE A 295 -3.92 -3.54 0.62
N LEU A 296 -3.67 -3.84 -0.67
CA LEU A 296 -2.39 -4.42 -1.08
C LEU A 296 -1.28 -3.38 -1.12
N VAL A 297 -1.53 -2.21 -1.72
CA VAL A 297 -0.49 -1.18 -1.87
C VAL A 297 -0.01 -0.64 -0.53
N PRO A 298 -0.87 -0.24 0.43
CA PRO A 298 -0.42 0.22 1.73
C PRO A 298 0.39 -0.83 2.50
N LEU A 299 0.07 -2.11 2.35
CA LEU A 299 0.74 -3.20 3.05
C LEU A 299 2.07 -3.62 2.41
N LEU A 300 2.11 -3.68 1.06
CA LEU A 300 3.22 -4.31 0.33
C LEU A 300 4.16 -3.29 -0.32
N ALA A 301 3.64 -2.16 -0.76
CA ALA A 301 4.38 -1.17 -1.54
C ALA A 301 3.91 0.28 -1.29
N PRO A 302 3.96 0.79 -0.04
CA PRO A 302 3.43 2.11 0.31
C PRO A 302 4.09 3.26 -0.48
N ALA A 303 5.35 3.09 -0.92
CA ALA A 303 6.05 4.06 -1.76
C ALA A 303 5.48 4.19 -3.19
N LEU A 304 4.65 3.24 -3.62
CA LEU A 304 4.00 3.21 -4.92
C LEU A 304 2.50 3.55 -4.85
N ALA A 305 2.06 4.15 -3.76
CA ALA A 305 0.70 4.65 -3.63
C ALA A 305 0.37 5.60 -4.80
N ASP A 306 -0.84 5.51 -5.34
CA ASP A 306 -1.36 6.28 -6.47
C ASP A 306 -0.65 6.05 -7.83
N LYS A 307 0.35 5.17 -7.87
CA LYS A 307 1.07 4.84 -9.11
C LYS A 307 0.69 3.48 -9.69
N LEU A 308 0.23 2.55 -8.84
CA LEU A 308 -0.16 1.21 -9.26
C LEU A 308 -1.64 1.13 -9.59
N THR A 309 -1.94 0.52 -10.71
CA THR A 309 -3.30 0.14 -11.13
C THR A 309 -3.43 -1.37 -11.15
N PHE A 310 -4.63 -1.85 -10.82
CA PHE A 310 -4.93 -3.27 -10.77
C PHE A 310 -6.21 -3.56 -11.53
N ALA A 311 -6.36 -4.80 -11.98
CA ALA A 311 -7.63 -5.36 -12.43
C ALA A 311 -7.65 -6.86 -12.14
N GLY A 312 -8.82 -7.51 -12.28
CA GLY A 312 -8.97 -8.94 -12.05
C GLY A 312 -9.46 -9.27 -10.64
N ARG A 313 -9.37 -10.55 -10.28
CA ARG A 313 -9.88 -11.11 -9.03
C ARG A 313 -8.80 -11.93 -8.33
N ALA A 314 -8.90 -11.97 -6.99
CA ALA A 314 -8.02 -12.81 -6.18
C ALA A 314 -8.79 -13.47 -5.04
N HIS A 315 -8.45 -14.72 -4.76
CA HIS A 315 -8.87 -15.43 -3.56
C HIS A 315 -7.63 -15.82 -2.77
N ALA A 316 -7.57 -15.48 -1.49
CA ALA A 316 -6.45 -15.80 -0.62
C ALA A 316 -6.92 -16.45 0.67
N THR A 317 -6.16 -17.43 1.16
CA THR A 317 -6.38 -18.07 2.45
C THR A 317 -5.11 -17.95 3.30
N ALA A 318 -5.29 -17.75 4.61
CA ALA A 318 -4.20 -17.70 5.57
C ALA A 318 -4.56 -18.52 6.80
N THR A 319 -3.59 -19.24 7.32
CA THR A 319 -3.68 -19.93 8.61
C THR A 319 -2.74 -19.27 9.59
N LEU A 320 -3.25 -18.96 10.78
CA LEU A 320 -2.49 -18.40 11.86
C LEU A 320 -2.44 -19.40 13.02
N ALA A 321 -1.29 -19.55 13.65
CA ALA A 321 -1.13 -20.24 14.93
C ALA A 321 -0.69 -19.22 15.98
N VAL A 322 -1.48 -19.07 17.03
CA VAL A 322 -1.25 -18.08 18.10
C VAL A 322 -0.99 -16.66 17.52
N GLY A 323 -1.84 -16.27 16.56
CA GLY A 323 -1.77 -14.97 15.88
C GLY A 323 -0.59 -14.79 14.91
N ARG A 324 0.21 -15.82 14.63
CA ARG A 324 1.33 -15.78 13.68
C ARG A 324 0.95 -16.53 12.40
N PRO A 325 1.19 -15.97 11.21
CA PRO A 325 0.96 -16.67 9.96
C PRO A 325 1.80 -17.96 9.88
N THR A 326 1.17 -19.08 9.57
CA THR A 326 1.84 -20.39 9.37
C THR A 326 1.70 -20.90 7.94
N ALA A 327 0.63 -20.48 7.24
CA ALA A 327 0.47 -20.77 5.83
C ALA A 327 -0.30 -19.66 5.14
N LEU A 328 -0.01 -19.47 3.86
CA LEU A 328 -0.69 -18.54 2.97
C LEU A 328 -0.84 -19.18 1.59
N ALA A 329 -2.02 -19.12 1.02
CA ALA A 329 -2.24 -19.52 -0.37
C ALA A 329 -3.11 -18.47 -1.06
N ALA A 330 -2.84 -18.21 -2.35
CA ALA A 330 -3.70 -17.34 -3.14
C ALA A 330 -3.85 -17.86 -4.57
N ARG A 331 -5.02 -17.61 -5.15
CA ARG A 331 -5.37 -17.84 -6.54
C ARG A 331 -5.68 -16.52 -7.21
N LEU A 332 -5.09 -16.31 -8.35
CA LEU A 332 -5.26 -15.12 -9.17
C LEU A 332 -6.03 -15.47 -10.42
N ALA A 333 -6.98 -14.64 -10.83
CA ALA A 333 -7.80 -14.83 -12.01
C ALA A 333 -7.89 -13.56 -12.82
N GLY A 334 -7.21 -13.53 -13.97
CA GLY A 334 -7.21 -12.39 -14.88
C GLY A 334 -6.61 -11.11 -14.27
N VAL A 335 -5.62 -11.25 -13.40
CA VAL A 335 -5.00 -10.12 -12.71
C VAL A 335 -4.11 -9.33 -13.65
N SER A 336 -4.31 -8.02 -13.70
CA SER A 336 -3.41 -7.11 -14.39
C SER A 336 -2.85 -6.09 -13.39
N ILE A 337 -1.58 -5.75 -13.57
CA ILE A 337 -0.89 -4.72 -12.79
C ILE A 337 -0.29 -3.72 -13.77
N GLY A 338 -0.55 -2.43 -13.55
CA GLY A 338 0.02 -1.35 -14.32
C GLY A 338 0.68 -0.31 -13.43
N HIS A 339 1.56 0.52 -14.03
CA HIS A 339 2.23 1.63 -13.34
C HIS A 339 2.12 2.89 -14.19
N SER A 340 1.38 3.90 -13.70
CA SER A 340 1.06 5.13 -14.46
C SER A 340 2.27 6.00 -14.82
N GLY A 341 3.35 5.94 -14.04
CA GLY A 341 4.55 6.77 -14.25
C GLY A 341 5.59 6.17 -15.19
N PHE A 342 5.52 4.86 -15.48
CA PHE A 342 6.50 4.16 -16.33
C PHE A 342 5.91 3.57 -17.61
N ASP A 343 4.63 3.81 -17.87
CA ASP A 343 3.92 3.17 -18.99
C ASP A 343 4.20 1.66 -19.03
N PHE A 344 3.80 0.99 -17.94
CA PHE A 344 4.03 -0.43 -17.72
C PHE A 344 2.71 -1.11 -17.40
N ALA A 345 2.44 -2.21 -18.06
CA ALA A 345 1.36 -3.10 -17.69
C ALA A 345 1.73 -4.56 -17.93
N LEU A 346 1.37 -5.44 -17.01
CA LEU A 346 1.44 -6.88 -17.14
C LEU A 346 0.09 -7.51 -16.88
N GLY A 347 -0.27 -8.49 -17.67
CA GLY A 347 -1.50 -9.26 -17.56
C GLY A 347 -2.33 -9.27 -18.83
N PRO A 348 -3.52 -9.90 -18.76
CA PRO A 348 -4.05 -10.60 -17.59
C PRO A 348 -3.20 -11.80 -17.20
N ALA A 349 -3.02 -12.01 -15.90
CA ALA A 349 -2.30 -13.12 -15.32
C ALA A 349 -3.24 -14.00 -14.49
N SER A 350 -3.04 -15.31 -14.54
CA SER A 350 -3.77 -16.27 -13.72
C SER A 350 -2.80 -17.27 -13.12
N GLY A 351 -3.11 -17.79 -11.93
CA GLY A 351 -2.24 -18.77 -11.31
C GLY A 351 -2.41 -18.87 -9.80
N GLU A 352 -1.44 -19.47 -9.16
CA GLU A 352 -1.47 -19.81 -7.74
C GLU A 352 -0.14 -19.47 -7.09
N LEU A 353 -0.22 -19.06 -5.82
CA LEU A 353 0.92 -18.89 -4.94
C LEU A 353 0.64 -19.53 -3.59
N SER A 354 1.67 -20.05 -2.96
CA SER A 354 1.61 -20.61 -1.62
C SER A 354 2.88 -20.31 -0.85
N TRP A 355 2.73 -20.20 0.48
CA TRP A 355 3.82 -20.01 1.40
C TRP A 355 3.51 -20.67 2.74
N ARG A 356 4.54 -21.14 3.44
CA ARG A 356 4.47 -21.72 4.80
C ARG A 356 5.59 -21.15 5.67
N ASP A 357 5.40 -21.18 6.96
CA ASP A 357 6.34 -20.66 7.96
C ASP A 357 7.67 -21.45 8.06
N ASP A 358 7.71 -22.69 7.55
CA ASP A 358 8.93 -23.45 7.33
C ASP A 358 9.78 -22.90 6.17
N GLY A 359 9.32 -21.82 5.51
CA GLY A 359 9.94 -21.20 4.36
C GLY A 359 9.54 -21.81 3.03
N ALA A 360 8.85 -22.98 3.04
CA ALA A 360 8.40 -23.60 1.80
C ALA A 360 7.35 -22.74 1.08
N GLY A 361 7.57 -22.48 -0.19
CA GLY A 361 6.65 -21.70 -1.01
C GLY A 361 6.71 -22.07 -2.47
N SER A 362 5.66 -21.76 -3.19
CA SER A 362 5.62 -21.92 -4.65
C SER A 362 4.79 -20.82 -5.30
N VAL A 363 5.18 -20.45 -6.50
CA VAL A 363 4.46 -19.53 -7.38
C VAL A 363 4.36 -20.18 -8.75
N ARG A 364 3.17 -20.14 -9.35
CA ARG A 364 2.95 -20.48 -10.75
C ARG A 364 1.97 -19.49 -11.34
N LEU A 365 2.43 -18.72 -12.30
CA LEU A 365 1.66 -17.68 -12.98
C LEU A 365 1.76 -17.86 -14.49
N ASP A 366 0.63 -17.77 -15.17
CA ASP A 366 0.51 -17.68 -16.61
C ASP A 366 0.08 -16.27 -16.96
N ILE A 367 0.91 -15.53 -17.67
CA ILE A 367 0.74 -14.12 -18.01
C ILE A 367 0.47 -14.05 -19.51
N ALA A 368 -0.64 -13.46 -19.90
CA ALA A 368 -1.06 -13.40 -21.31
C ALA A 368 -0.23 -12.40 -22.13
N GLY A 369 0.47 -11.48 -21.46
CA GLY A 369 1.34 -10.50 -22.11
C GLY A 369 1.41 -9.19 -21.32
N GLY A 370 1.69 -8.10 -22.03
CA GLY A 370 1.79 -6.77 -21.44
C GLY A 370 2.61 -5.83 -22.29
N HIS A 371 3.03 -4.74 -21.69
CA HIS A 371 4.00 -3.83 -22.29
C HIS A 371 4.91 -3.20 -21.23
N TRP A 372 6.09 -2.85 -21.65
CA TRP A 372 7.01 -2.03 -20.87
C TRP A 372 7.45 -0.86 -21.75
N GLN A 373 6.91 0.33 -21.44
CA GLN A 373 6.98 1.47 -22.35
C GLN A 373 6.49 1.06 -23.75
N ALA A 374 7.28 1.34 -24.77
CA ALA A 374 6.95 1.01 -26.16
C ALA A 374 7.23 -0.46 -26.55
N LEU A 375 7.65 -1.33 -25.63
CA LEU A 375 7.98 -2.72 -25.91
C LEU A 375 6.83 -3.64 -25.54
N ASP A 376 6.23 -4.27 -26.53
CA ASP A 376 5.20 -5.27 -26.34
C ASP A 376 5.82 -6.58 -25.83
N LEU A 377 5.21 -7.17 -24.81
CA LEU A 377 5.54 -8.45 -24.22
C LEU A 377 4.48 -9.48 -24.60
N GLY A 378 4.91 -10.60 -25.16
CA GLY A 378 4.01 -11.72 -25.44
C GLY A 378 3.68 -12.54 -24.19
N ALA A 379 2.94 -13.63 -24.37
CA ALA A 379 2.56 -14.53 -23.29
C ALA A 379 3.76 -15.34 -22.75
N PHE A 380 3.83 -15.49 -21.41
CA PHE A 380 4.86 -16.28 -20.74
C PHE A 380 4.37 -16.81 -19.38
N GLY A 381 5.05 -17.84 -18.87
CA GLY A 381 4.81 -18.41 -17.56
C GLY A 381 5.95 -18.15 -16.59
N ILE A 382 5.63 -17.99 -15.32
CA ILE A 382 6.60 -17.92 -14.22
C ILE A 382 6.29 -19.06 -13.25
N ALA A 383 7.31 -19.87 -12.93
CA ALA A 383 7.23 -20.86 -11.88
C ALA A 383 8.42 -20.73 -10.94
N ALA A 384 8.15 -20.57 -9.66
CA ALA A 384 9.19 -20.45 -8.64
C ALA A 384 8.89 -21.35 -7.44
N ARG A 385 9.96 -21.75 -6.74
CA ARG A 385 9.90 -22.46 -5.47
C ARG A 385 10.81 -21.77 -4.48
N ALA A 386 10.35 -21.70 -3.24
CA ALA A 386 11.09 -21.13 -2.13
C ALA A 386 11.25 -22.15 -1.00
N ASP A 387 12.31 -22.01 -0.24
CA ASP A 387 12.51 -22.56 1.07
C ASP A 387 12.96 -21.45 2.06
N ALA A 388 13.35 -21.79 3.27
CA ALA A 388 13.71 -20.80 4.29
C ALA A 388 14.88 -19.87 3.89
N GLU A 389 15.79 -20.34 3.03
CA GLU A 389 17.06 -19.68 2.71
C GLU A 389 17.23 -19.40 1.21
N SER A 390 16.39 -19.99 0.36
CA SER A 390 16.54 -19.89 -1.10
C SER A 390 15.22 -19.76 -1.84
N VAL A 391 15.28 -19.11 -3.00
CA VAL A 391 14.22 -19.07 -4.00
C VAL A 391 14.81 -19.44 -5.34
N SER A 392 14.23 -20.41 -6.03
CA SER A 392 14.62 -20.83 -7.37
C SER A 392 13.47 -20.58 -8.34
N VAL A 393 13.80 -20.05 -9.53
CA VAL A 393 12.84 -19.79 -10.60
C VAL A 393 13.15 -20.72 -11.77
N ALA A 394 12.15 -21.40 -12.28
CA ALA A 394 12.28 -22.20 -13.49
C ALA A 394 12.65 -21.30 -14.68
N PRO A 395 13.29 -21.84 -15.73
CA PRO A 395 13.60 -21.05 -16.91
C PRO A 395 12.37 -20.32 -17.46
N VAL A 396 12.52 -18.99 -17.66
CA VAL A 396 11.47 -18.12 -18.19
C VAL A 396 11.87 -17.59 -19.55
N ALA A 397 10.95 -17.62 -20.50
CA ALA A 397 11.14 -17.06 -21.82
C ALA A 397 10.04 -16.04 -22.10
N ILE A 398 10.39 -14.76 -22.12
CA ILE A 398 9.48 -13.64 -22.32
C ILE A 398 9.59 -13.20 -23.78
N PRO A 399 8.57 -13.37 -24.62
CA PRO A 399 8.56 -12.81 -25.96
C PRO A 399 8.58 -11.27 -25.89
N VAL A 400 9.50 -10.65 -26.60
CA VAL A 400 9.63 -9.19 -26.70
C VAL A 400 9.74 -8.84 -28.18
N LEU A 401 8.76 -8.13 -28.70
CA LEU A 401 8.62 -7.85 -30.14
C LEU A 401 8.64 -9.15 -30.96
N ASP A 402 9.66 -9.35 -31.79
CA ASP A 402 9.89 -10.56 -32.59
C ASP A 402 11.01 -11.47 -32.05
N GLY A 403 11.65 -11.05 -30.94
CA GLY A 403 12.66 -11.86 -30.24
C GLY A 403 12.14 -12.39 -28.91
N ARG A 404 13.09 -12.74 -28.02
CA ARG A 404 12.74 -13.33 -26.72
C ARG A 404 13.82 -13.05 -25.68
N LEU A 405 13.41 -12.60 -24.49
CA LEU A 405 14.28 -12.57 -23.31
C LEU A 405 14.20 -13.92 -22.60
N ARG A 406 15.31 -14.62 -22.51
CA ARG A 406 15.45 -15.88 -21.74
C ARG A 406 16.15 -15.60 -20.43
N LEU A 407 15.58 -16.11 -19.34
CA LEU A 407 16.12 -16.05 -18.00
C LEU A 407 16.28 -17.49 -17.50
N GLU A 408 17.49 -17.86 -17.11
CA GLU A 408 17.83 -19.22 -16.72
C GLU A 408 18.64 -19.23 -15.43
N ASP A 409 18.56 -20.33 -14.68
CA ASP A 409 19.28 -20.55 -13.43
C ASP A 409 19.09 -19.43 -12.39
N LEU A 410 17.91 -18.78 -12.42
CA LEU A 410 17.60 -17.73 -11.48
C LEU A 410 17.42 -18.30 -10.08
N ALA A 411 18.29 -17.94 -9.18
CA ALA A 411 18.22 -18.33 -7.78
C ALA A 411 18.55 -17.15 -6.87
N TRP A 412 17.77 -16.98 -5.83
CA TRP A 412 18.05 -16.05 -4.74
C TRP A 412 18.42 -16.84 -3.50
N ARG A 413 19.39 -16.32 -2.74
CA ARG A 413 19.82 -16.87 -1.45
C ARG A 413 19.94 -15.76 -0.44
N ARG A 414 19.80 -16.10 0.82
CA ARG A 414 19.95 -15.18 1.94
C ARG A 414 21.33 -15.33 2.55
N ASP A 415 22.06 -14.20 2.67
CA ASP A 415 23.33 -14.11 3.40
C ASP A 415 23.25 -13.05 4.51
N ALA A 416 24.37 -12.77 5.18
CA ALA A 416 24.45 -11.75 6.23
C ALA A 416 24.13 -10.32 5.72
N GLY A 417 24.24 -10.06 4.42
CA GLY A 417 23.92 -8.80 3.77
C GLY A 417 22.49 -8.72 3.22
N GLY A 418 21.68 -9.77 3.43
CA GLY A 418 20.31 -9.87 2.92
C GLY A 418 20.17 -10.83 1.74
N TRP A 419 19.12 -10.64 0.94
CA TRP A 419 18.87 -11.47 -0.23
C TRP A 419 19.76 -11.06 -1.41
N TYR A 420 20.38 -12.02 -2.07
CA TYR A 420 21.08 -11.83 -3.33
C TYR A 420 20.65 -12.86 -4.36
N GLY A 421 20.53 -12.45 -5.61
CA GLY A 421 20.15 -13.30 -6.74
C GLY A 421 21.32 -13.51 -7.70
N GLU A 422 21.36 -14.69 -8.31
CA GLU A 422 22.22 -14.99 -9.44
C GLU A 422 21.42 -15.71 -10.53
N GLY A 423 21.86 -15.56 -11.78
CA GLY A 423 21.25 -16.23 -12.90
C GLY A 423 21.95 -15.91 -14.20
N ARG A 424 21.38 -16.38 -15.30
CA ARG A 424 21.79 -16.09 -16.67
C ARG A 424 20.66 -15.40 -17.41
N ALA A 425 21.01 -14.49 -18.31
CA ALA A 425 20.04 -13.88 -19.21
C ALA A 425 20.57 -13.92 -20.65
N ALA A 426 19.67 -14.11 -21.61
CA ALA A 426 19.99 -14.00 -23.01
C ALA A 426 18.83 -13.33 -23.76
N ILE A 427 19.12 -12.56 -24.79
CA ILE A 427 18.16 -11.99 -25.72
C ILE A 427 18.35 -12.64 -27.06
N ASP A 428 17.37 -13.44 -27.48
CA ASP A 428 17.29 -13.96 -28.86
C ASP A 428 17.13 -12.75 -29.79
N PRO A 429 17.66 -12.81 -31.02
CA PRO A 429 17.71 -11.65 -31.91
C PRO A 429 16.36 -10.95 -32.08
N ILE A 430 16.34 -9.64 -31.81
CA ILE A 430 15.24 -8.73 -32.08
C ILE A 430 15.61 -7.90 -33.32
N ALA A 431 14.74 -7.86 -34.32
CA ALA A 431 14.98 -7.06 -35.51
C ALA A 431 14.98 -5.55 -35.19
N MET A 432 16.06 -4.88 -35.57
CA MET A 432 16.22 -3.45 -35.37
C MET A 432 15.08 -2.61 -35.99
N PRO A 433 14.52 -2.95 -37.17
CA PRO A 433 13.36 -2.22 -37.70
C PRO A 433 12.16 -2.18 -36.75
N ARG A 434 11.88 -3.28 -36.04
CA ARG A 434 10.80 -3.34 -35.07
C ARG A 434 11.14 -2.57 -33.78
N LEU A 435 12.37 -2.76 -33.30
CA LEU A 435 12.84 -2.09 -32.09
C LEU A 435 12.90 -0.57 -32.29
N SER A 436 13.47 -0.10 -33.40
CA SER A 436 13.54 1.34 -33.70
C SER A 436 12.17 1.97 -33.89
N ALA A 437 11.25 1.29 -34.58
CA ALA A 437 9.87 1.75 -34.72
C ALA A 437 9.16 1.86 -33.36
N ALA A 438 9.29 0.86 -32.50
CA ALA A 438 8.74 0.88 -31.15
C ALA A 438 9.29 2.04 -30.30
N LEU A 439 10.58 2.34 -30.43
CA LEU A 439 11.23 3.43 -29.69
C LEU A 439 11.04 4.82 -30.35
N GLY A 440 10.25 4.93 -31.43
CA GLY A 440 10.05 6.20 -32.14
C GLY A 440 11.31 6.71 -32.84
N LEU A 441 12.26 5.83 -33.12
CA LEU A 441 13.51 6.14 -33.85
C LEU A 441 13.31 5.90 -35.35
N PRO A 442 14.12 6.52 -36.20
CA PRO A 442 14.16 6.17 -37.63
C PRO A 442 14.38 4.66 -37.82
N VAL A 443 13.72 4.10 -38.84
CA VAL A 443 13.81 2.67 -39.11
C VAL A 443 15.26 2.28 -39.49
N MET A 444 15.88 1.41 -38.70
CA MET A 444 17.26 1.00 -38.86
C MET A 444 17.31 -0.51 -39.14
N GLY A 445 18.13 -0.93 -40.12
CA GLY A 445 18.36 -2.36 -40.40
C GLY A 445 19.31 -2.97 -39.40
N GLY A 446 19.16 -4.32 -39.17
CA GLY A 446 20.05 -5.07 -38.29
C GLY A 446 19.29 -5.85 -37.20
N ALA A 447 19.98 -6.26 -36.15
CA ALA A 447 19.43 -7.04 -35.07
C ALA A 447 20.14 -6.72 -33.74
N LEU A 448 19.42 -6.83 -32.63
CA LEU A 448 19.92 -6.77 -31.25
C LEU A 448 19.86 -8.17 -30.65
N SER A 449 20.95 -8.62 -30.01
CA SER A 449 21.01 -9.84 -29.20
C SER A 449 21.82 -9.59 -27.93
N ALA A 450 21.71 -10.49 -26.95
CA ALA A 450 22.53 -10.42 -25.75
C ALA A 450 22.84 -11.82 -25.21
N GLU A 451 24.06 -11.97 -24.69
CA GLU A 451 24.50 -13.11 -23.91
C GLU A 451 25.09 -12.60 -22.58
N LEU A 452 24.37 -12.84 -21.49
CA LEU A 452 24.75 -12.40 -20.16
C LEU A 452 24.91 -13.66 -19.27
N PRO A 453 26.07 -14.31 -19.31
CA PRO A 453 26.30 -15.61 -18.66
C PRO A 453 26.24 -15.53 -17.14
N ARG A 454 26.32 -14.34 -16.57
CA ARG A 454 26.15 -14.09 -15.15
C ARG A 454 25.45 -12.75 -14.91
N VAL A 455 24.29 -12.82 -14.29
CA VAL A 455 23.55 -11.65 -13.78
C VAL A 455 23.46 -11.79 -12.26
N ARG A 456 23.89 -10.79 -11.53
CA ARG A 456 23.80 -10.72 -10.07
C ARG A 456 22.83 -9.63 -9.68
N VAL A 457 21.92 -9.95 -8.76
CA VAL A 457 20.89 -9.04 -8.28
C VAL A 457 21.05 -8.90 -6.77
N ARG A 458 21.19 -7.68 -6.29
CA ARG A 458 21.12 -7.30 -4.88
C ARG A 458 20.02 -6.26 -4.70
N PRO A 459 19.53 -6.01 -3.48
CA PRO A 459 18.61 -4.90 -3.26
C PRO A 459 19.20 -3.59 -3.80
N GLY A 460 18.48 -2.98 -4.74
CA GLY A 460 18.91 -1.75 -5.39
C GLY A 460 20.00 -1.88 -6.47
N GLU A 461 20.50 -3.07 -6.79
CA GLU A 461 21.58 -3.22 -7.77
C GLU A 461 21.45 -4.48 -8.64
N ILE A 462 21.67 -4.32 -9.96
CA ILE A 462 21.80 -5.41 -10.92
C ILE A 462 23.12 -5.25 -11.65
N VAL A 463 23.95 -6.29 -11.65
CA VAL A 463 25.22 -6.34 -12.39
C VAL A 463 25.16 -7.48 -13.37
N ALA A 464 25.36 -7.18 -14.65
CA ALA A 464 25.41 -8.17 -15.72
C ALA A 464 26.82 -8.28 -16.31
N GLU A 465 27.36 -9.49 -16.30
CA GLU A 465 28.59 -9.85 -17.02
C GLU A 465 28.22 -10.38 -18.40
N GLY A 466 29.00 -10.04 -19.41
CA GLY A 466 28.75 -10.44 -20.80
C GLY A 466 28.56 -9.26 -21.73
N GLU A 467 27.90 -9.48 -22.86
CA GLU A 467 27.79 -8.52 -23.95
C GLU A 467 26.36 -8.42 -24.47
N ILE A 468 25.93 -7.19 -24.71
CA ILE A 468 24.77 -6.90 -25.56
C ILE A 468 25.33 -6.51 -26.92
N ALA A 469 25.06 -7.32 -27.93
CA ALA A 469 25.51 -7.11 -29.30
C ALA A 469 24.38 -6.55 -30.17
N ILE A 470 24.65 -5.44 -30.84
CA ILE A 470 23.73 -4.82 -31.80
C ILE A 470 24.40 -4.80 -33.16
N ALA A 471 23.90 -5.57 -34.10
CA ALA A 471 24.27 -5.48 -35.50
C ALA A 471 23.50 -4.33 -36.15
N LEU A 472 24.18 -3.28 -36.57
CA LEU A 472 23.56 -2.06 -37.07
C LEU A 472 24.44 -1.37 -38.10
N PHE A 473 23.82 -0.83 -39.18
CA PHE A 473 24.53 -0.11 -40.24
C PHE A 473 25.77 -0.83 -40.77
N ASP A 474 25.62 -2.12 -41.10
CA ASP A 474 26.67 -3.00 -41.61
C ASP A 474 27.92 -3.08 -40.71
N GLY A 475 27.76 -2.76 -39.44
CA GLY A 475 28.76 -2.83 -38.38
C GLY A 475 28.18 -3.50 -37.12
N ALA A 476 28.94 -3.45 -36.02
CA ALA A 476 28.56 -4.03 -34.75
C ALA A 476 28.79 -3.06 -33.59
N ILE A 477 27.87 -3.04 -32.65
CA ILE A 477 27.98 -2.34 -31.39
C ILE A 477 27.93 -3.36 -30.27
N ALA A 478 28.91 -3.31 -29.37
CA ALA A 478 28.99 -4.12 -28.16
C ALA A 478 28.83 -3.25 -26.92
N ILE A 479 27.93 -3.63 -26.03
CA ILE A 479 27.75 -2.99 -24.72
C ILE A 479 28.14 -4.02 -23.66
N THR A 480 29.06 -3.65 -22.77
CA THR A 480 29.58 -4.52 -21.71
C THR A 480 29.61 -3.82 -20.36
N GLY A 481 29.88 -4.56 -19.29
CA GLY A 481 30.01 -3.99 -17.94
C GLY A 481 28.74 -3.33 -17.41
N LEU A 482 27.56 -3.85 -17.83
CA LEU A 482 26.27 -3.28 -17.46
C LEU A 482 26.01 -3.38 -15.96
N ARG A 483 25.79 -2.23 -15.32
CA ARG A 483 25.41 -2.10 -13.92
C ARG A 483 24.24 -1.14 -13.82
N LEU A 484 23.15 -1.61 -13.20
CA LEU A 484 21.95 -0.84 -12.96
C LEU A 484 21.82 -0.63 -11.44
N ILE A 485 21.70 0.60 -11.01
CA ILE A 485 21.52 0.98 -9.60
C ILE A 485 20.13 1.61 -9.47
N GLU A 486 19.36 1.14 -8.50
CA GLU A 486 17.96 1.53 -8.28
C GLU A 486 17.09 1.51 -9.56
N PRO A 487 17.11 0.41 -10.34
CA PRO A 487 16.47 0.38 -11.66
C PRO A 487 14.96 0.67 -11.63
N PHE A 488 14.32 0.47 -10.47
CA PHE A 488 12.89 0.74 -10.22
C PHE A 488 12.67 1.93 -9.28
N GLY A 489 13.74 2.62 -8.87
CA GLY A 489 13.71 3.79 -7.98
C GLY A 489 13.51 5.10 -8.73
N VAL A 490 13.35 6.17 -7.97
CA VAL A 490 13.20 7.55 -8.50
C VAL A 490 14.50 8.06 -9.15
N GLY A 491 15.63 7.43 -8.88
CA GLY A 491 16.97 7.83 -9.33
C GLY A 491 17.71 6.72 -10.08
N ALA A 492 17.07 6.06 -11.05
CA ALA A 492 17.70 5.01 -11.84
C ALA A 492 19.04 5.45 -12.43
N TYR A 493 20.09 4.66 -12.14
CA TYR A 493 21.45 4.95 -12.58
C TYR A 493 22.04 3.74 -13.30
N VAL A 494 22.66 4.00 -14.48
CA VAL A 494 23.22 2.97 -15.35
C VAL A 494 24.70 3.25 -15.57
N ARG A 495 25.54 2.23 -15.47
CA ARG A 495 26.93 2.24 -15.93
C ARG A 495 27.13 1.18 -17.01
N ALA A 496 27.90 1.53 -18.04
CA ALA A 496 28.25 0.60 -19.10
C ALA A 496 29.50 1.07 -19.86
N GLU A 497 30.06 0.17 -20.64
CA GLU A 497 31.06 0.45 -21.67
C GLU A 497 30.43 0.13 -23.02
N ALA A 498 30.70 0.96 -24.06
CA ALA A 498 30.19 0.68 -25.39
C ALA A 498 31.29 0.80 -26.44
N GLN A 499 31.28 -0.11 -27.40
CA GLN A 499 32.19 -0.10 -28.54
C GLN A 499 31.42 -0.36 -29.81
N ALA A 500 31.57 0.51 -30.79
CA ALA A 500 31.08 0.30 -32.15
C ALA A 500 32.24 0.07 -33.09
N LYS A 501 32.09 -0.88 -34.01
CA LYS A 501 33.09 -1.22 -35.01
C LYS A 501 32.49 -1.23 -36.40
N ASN A 502 33.22 -0.63 -37.33
CA ASN A 502 32.97 -0.71 -38.75
C ASN A 502 31.55 -0.23 -39.17
N ILE A 503 31.01 0.76 -38.46
CA ILE A 503 29.70 1.34 -38.78
C ILE A 503 29.74 2.07 -40.12
N ASP A 504 28.84 1.74 -41.03
CA ASP A 504 28.70 2.45 -42.31
C ASP A 504 28.08 3.80 -42.12
N LEU A 505 28.84 4.86 -42.37
CA LEU A 505 28.38 6.24 -42.24
C LEU A 505 27.28 6.62 -43.24
N GLY A 506 27.27 6.00 -44.45
CA GLY A 506 26.22 6.25 -45.41
C GLY A 506 24.87 5.80 -44.89
N MET A 507 24.77 4.58 -44.43
CA MET A 507 23.56 4.03 -43.83
C MET A 507 23.14 4.81 -42.58
N LEU A 508 24.09 5.19 -41.74
CA LEU A 508 23.81 5.99 -40.54
C LEU A 508 23.24 7.38 -40.90
N THR A 509 23.93 8.11 -41.78
CA THR A 509 23.55 9.50 -42.13
C THR A 509 22.26 9.56 -42.97
N ASP A 510 22.01 8.54 -43.81
CA ASP A 510 20.76 8.44 -44.57
C ASP A 510 19.56 8.16 -43.66
N SER A 511 19.74 7.32 -42.61
CA SER A 511 18.65 7.05 -41.64
C SER A 511 18.24 8.30 -40.86
N PHE A 512 19.11 9.25 -40.65
CA PHE A 512 18.87 10.48 -39.89
C PHE A 512 18.76 11.74 -40.77
N ASP A 513 18.70 11.60 -42.08
CA ASP A 513 18.66 12.71 -43.06
C ASP A 513 19.75 13.78 -42.84
N PHE A 514 20.91 13.34 -42.35
CA PHE A 514 22.02 14.23 -41.98
C PHE A 514 22.82 14.74 -43.19
N GLY A 515 22.57 14.19 -44.35
CA GLY A 515 23.37 14.36 -45.56
C GLY A 515 24.36 13.21 -45.71
N SER A 516 24.77 12.91 -46.96
CA SER A 516 25.54 11.68 -47.30
C SER A 516 26.99 11.76 -46.85
N ILE A 517 27.47 10.77 -46.09
CA ILE A 517 28.87 10.58 -45.72
C ILE A 517 29.29 9.13 -46.07
N ALA A 518 29.97 8.95 -47.19
CA ALA A 518 30.52 7.64 -47.52
C ALA A 518 31.79 7.36 -46.71
N GLY A 519 31.79 6.28 -45.94
CA GLY A 519 32.90 5.89 -45.07
C GLY A 519 32.48 4.93 -43.96
N ARG A 520 33.46 4.53 -43.15
CA ARG A 520 33.22 3.69 -41.99
C ARG A 520 33.88 4.27 -40.75
N ILE A 521 33.24 4.10 -39.58
CA ILE A 521 33.75 4.58 -38.31
C ILE A 521 33.74 3.49 -37.25
N ASP A 522 34.72 3.62 -36.35
CA ASP A 522 34.72 2.96 -35.05
C ASP A 522 34.38 4.01 -33.97
N ALA A 523 33.68 3.62 -32.95
CA ALA A 523 33.41 4.46 -31.79
C ALA A 523 33.66 3.67 -30.50
N ARG A 524 34.08 4.40 -29.47
CA ARG A 524 34.26 3.87 -28.11
C ARG A 524 33.65 4.87 -27.14
N VAL A 525 32.95 4.34 -26.17
CA VAL A 525 32.38 5.12 -25.06
C VAL A 525 32.80 4.43 -23.77
N HIS A 526 33.73 5.04 -23.07
CA HIS A 526 34.19 4.58 -21.77
C HIS A 526 33.46 5.28 -20.65
N SER A 527 33.27 4.54 -19.55
CA SER A 527 32.64 5.06 -18.33
C SER A 527 31.29 5.76 -18.60
N LEU A 528 30.46 5.17 -19.44
CA LEU A 528 29.12 5.68 -19.69
C LEU A 528 28.29 5.60 -18.41
N GLU A 529 27.82 6.74 -17.95
CA GLU A 529 26.94 6.88 -16.79
C GLU A 529 25.67 7.62 -17.21
N LEU A 530 24.51 6.98 -16.95
CA LEU A 530 23.20 7.57 -17.18
C LEU A 530 22.51 7.78 -15.83
N ALA A 531 21.92 8.94 -15.61
CA ALA A 531 20.99 9.20 -14.52
C ALA A 531 19.61 9.47 -15.10
N ASN A 532 18.59 8.71 -14.67
CA ASN A 532 17.25 8.77 -15.24
C ASN A 532 17.26 8.66 -16.78
N TRP A 533 18.06 7.72 -17.30
CA TRP A 533 18.24 7.45 -18.74
C TRP A 533 18.87 8.60 -19.53
N ARG A 534 19.40 9.65 -18.86
CA ARG A 534 20.13 10.75 -19.51
C ARG A 534 21.61 10.63 -19.24
N PRO A 535 22.47 10.77 -20.25
CA PRO A 535 23.93 10.77 -20.05
C PRO A 535 24.36 11.90 -19.10
N VAL A 536 25.12 11.55 -18.07
CA VAL A 536 25.70 12.50 -17.12
C VAL A 536 27.21 12.48 -17.13
N ARG A 537 27.80 11.35 -17.57
CA ARG A 537 29.25 11.20 -17.71
C ARG A 537 29.58 10.16 -18.79
N PHE A 538 30.57 10.44 -19.58
CA PHE A 538 31.22 9.48 -20.47
C PHE A 538 32.53 10.09 -21.06
N ASP A 539 33.42 9.22 -21.58
CA ASP A 539 34.51 9.54 -22.48
C ASP A 539 34.25 8.83 -23.82
N ALA A 540 33.81 9.59 -24.81
CA ALA A 540 33.44 9.06 -26.11
C ALA A 540 34.45 9.49 -27.19
N ARG A 541 34.83 8.57 -28.08
CA ARG A 541 35.66 8.80 -29.22
C ARG A 541 35.10 8.10 -30.46
N VAL A 542 35.07 8.85 -31.54
CA VAL A 542 34.71 8.36 -32.88
C VAL A 542 35.87 8.62 -33.81
N GLU A 543 36.20 7.61 -34.61
CA GLU A 543 37.30 7.72 -35.59
C GLU A 543 37.02 6.87 -36.85
N SER A 544 37.60 7.27 -37.98
CA SER A 544 37.53 6.46 -39.22
C SER A 544 38.06 5.06 -39.01
N SER A 545 37.31 4.03 -39.36
CA SER A 545 37.76 2.64 -39.29
C SER A 545 38.98 2.39 -40.20
N PRO A 546 39.87 1.46 -39.85
CA PRO A 546 40.92 1.01 -40.72
C PRO A 546 40.35 0.38 -42.01
N GLY A 547 41.03 0.50 -43.15
CA GLY A 547 40.64 -0.15 -44.36
C GLY A 547 40.59 0.72 -45.62
N ARG A 548 40.32 0.05 -46.77
CA ARG A 548 40.18 0.70 -48.09
C ARG A 548 38.70 0.78 -48.43
N TYR A 549 38.11 1.94 -48.35
CA TYR A 549 36.72 2.24 -48.73
C TYR A 549 36.59 3.68 -49.23
N ARG A 550 35.50 3.99 -49.93
CA ARG A 550 35.23 5.33 -50.44
C ARG A 550 35.03 6.30 -49.27
N ARG A 551 35.72 7.43 -49.32
CA ARG A 551 35.65 8.47 -48.28
C ARG A 551 35.24 9.77 -48.92
N ARG A 552 33.97 10.12 -48.87
CA ARG A 552 33.39 11.34 -49.40
C ARG A 552 32.34 11.88 -48.46
N ILE A 553 32.21 13.18 -48.37
CA ILE A 553 31.22 13.88 -47.57
C ILE A 553 30.49 14.89 -48.42
N SER A 554 29.16 14.91 -48.36
CA SER A 554 28.32 15.88 -49.09
C SER A 554 28.40 17.27 -48.49
N GLN A 555 28.08 18.29 -49.29
CA GLN A 555 28.04 19.68 -48.84
C GLN A 555 27.03 19.85 -47.68
N ARG A 556 25.85 19.19 -47.74
CA ARG A 556 24.82 19.21 -46.69
C ARG A 556 25.38 18.65 -45.36
N ALA A 557 26.04 17.51 -45.39
CA ALA A 557 26.65 16.94 -44.19
C ALA A 557 27.75 17.84 -43.59
N LEU A 558 28.53 18.51 -44.42
CA LEU A 558 29.54 19.49 -43.96
C LEU A 558 28.87 20.68 -43.27
N GLN A 559 27.78 21.18 -43.82
CA GLN A 559 27.01 22.28 -43.23
C GLN A 559 26.45 21.88 -41.85
N ASN A 560 25.91 20.67 -41.75
CA ASN A 560 25.40 20.12 -40.50
C ASN A 560 26.49 19.91 -39.45
N ILE A 561 27.66 19.40 -39.84
CA ILE A 561 28.85 19.33 -38.94
C ILE A 561 29.31 20.71 -38.52
N GLY A 562 29.30 21.69 -39.44
CA GLY A 562 29.65 23.07 -39.15
C GLY A 562 28.77 23.76 -38.12
N ALA A 563 27.51 23.35 -38.04
CA ALA A 563 26.58 23.82 -37.00
C ALA A 563 26.96 23.39 -35.56
N PHE A 564 27.76 22.33 -35.43
CA PHE A 564 28.27 21.87 -34.12
C PHE A 564 29.44 22.66 -33.55
N GLY A 565 30.21 23.33 -34.39
CA GLY A 565 31.47 23.93 -33.88
C GLY A 565 32.07 25.07 -34.65
N GLY A 566 31.53 25.50 -35.78
CA GLY A 566 32.18 26.54 -36.55
C GLY A 566 31.41 27.10 -37.73
N ALA A 567 30.90 28.31 -37.62
CA ALA A 567 30.30 29.09 -38.73
C ALA A 567 31.29 29.35 -39.90
N GLY A 568 32.58 29.01 -39.76
CA GLY A 568 33.61 29.29 -40.76
C GLY A 568 33.53 28.39 -42.02
N VAL A 569 33.11 27.12 -41.89
CA VAL A 569 33.10 26.17 -43.03
C VAL A 569 32.09 26.53 -44.07
N VAL A 570 30.87 26.90 -43.68
CA VAL A 570 29.78 27.29 -44.58
C VAL A 570 30.17 28.52 -45.39
N ASN A 571 30.72 29.52 -44.72
CA ASN A 571 31.15 30.76 -45.38
C ASN A 571 32.34 30.55 -46.33
N ALA A 572 33.26 29.63 -46.00
CA ALA A 572 34.39 29.29 -46.86
C ALA A 572 33.95 28.57 -48.15
N ILE A 573 32.98 27.67 -48.05
CA ILE A 573 32.42 26.97 -49.22
C ILE A 573 31.64 27.94 -50.11
N GLN A 574 30.78 28.77 -49.56
CA GLN A 574 29.92 29.70 -50.35
C GLN A 574 30.70 30.79 -51.06
N ARG A 575 31.84 31.22 -50.54
CA ARG A 575 32.69 32.27 -51.10
C ARG A 575 33.75 31.78 -52.07
N SER A 576 33.85 30.47 -52.33
CA SER A 576 34.88 29.87 -53.14
C SER A 576 34.30 29.04 -54.29
N ALA A 577 35.18 28.62 -55.23
CA ALA A 577 34.81 27.70 -56.30
C ALA A 577 34.35 26.31 -55.78
N LEU A 578 34.46 26.05 -54.48
CA LEU A 578 34.00 24.85 -53.81
C LEU A 578 32.48 24.69 -53.82
N LYS A 579 31.72 25.79 -53.99
CA LYS A 579 30.25 25.78 -54.11
C LYS A 579 29.71 24.95 -55.29
N TYR A 580 30.53 24.67 -56.30
CA TYR A 580 30.16 23.86 -57.46
C TYR A 580 30.36 22.35 -57.27
N PHE A 581 30.84 21.91 -56.11
CA PHE A 581 31.06 20.52 -55.83
C PHE A 581 30.05 19.97 -54.83
N ASP A 582 29.32 18.95 -55.17
CA ASP A 582 28.30 18.32 -54.31
C ASP A 582 28.93 17.52 -53.16
N SER A 583 30.18 17.08 -53.31
CA SER A 583 30.88 16.25 -52.30
C SER A 583 32.37 16.45 -52.28
N PHE A 584 32.99 16.27 -51.12
CA PHE A 584 34.43 16.46 -50.87
C PHE A 584 35.05 15.15 -50.42
N GLY A 585 36.30 14.92 -50.82
CA GLY A 585 37.09 13.81 -50.35
C GLY A 585 37.71 14.08 -48.97
N TYR A 586 37.79 13.04 -48.14
CA TYR A 586 38.46 13.13 -46.85
C TYR A 586 39.37 11.91 -46.62
N ARG A 587 40.37 12.03 -45.73
CA ARG A 587 41.26 10.93 -45.31
C ARG A 587 40.80 10.31 -44.00
N ARG A 588 40.51 11.13 -42.99
CA ARG A 588 40.09 10.70 -41.66
C ARG A 588 39.00 11.64 -41.13
N ILE A 589 38.13 11.08 -40.35
CA ILE A 589 37.18 11.79 -39.47
C ILE A 589 37.49 11.34 -38.04
N GLY A 590 37.48 12.28 -37.07
CA GLY A 590 37.66 11.97 -35.67
C GLY A 590 37.07 13.06 -34.79
N LEU A 591 36.35 12.64 -33.78
CA LEU A 591 35.72 13.49 -32.79
C LEU A 591 35.75 12.78 -31.43
N SER A 592 36.07 13.50 -30.39
CA SER A 592 35.92 13.02 -29.00
C SER A 592 35.13 14.00 -28.18
N CYS A 593 34.46 13.48 -27.16
CA CYS A 593 33.71 14.24 -26.18
C CYS A 593 33.90 13.59 -24.82
N VAL A 594 34.40 14.33 -23.86
CA VAL A 594 34.41 13.97 -22.46
C VAL A 594 33.28 14.76 -21.80
N LEU A 595 32.22 14.08 -21.43
CA LEU A 595 31.08 14.67 -20.73
C LEU A 595 31.29 14.58 -19.22
N GLU A 596 31.25 15.70 -18.56
CA GLU A 596 31.27 15.81 -17.11
C GLU A 596 30.55 17.10 -16.68
N ASN A 597 29.67 16.98 -15.66
CA ASN A 597 28.91 18.11 -15.11
C ASN A 597 28.11 18.91 -16.17
N GLY A 598 27.50 18.22 -17.13
CA GLY A 598 26.67 18.82 -18.19
C GLY A 598 27.49 19.51 -19.30
N VAL A 599 28.82 19.44 -19.25
CA VAL A 599 29.71 20.07 -20.26
C VAL A 599 30.46 18.97 -21.01
N CYS A 600 30.35 18.97 -22.35
CA CYS A 600 31.16 18.14 -23.24
C CYS A 600 32.43 18.89 -23.61
N VAL A 601 33.58 18.32 -23.26
CA VAL A 601 34.90 18.80 -23.72
C VAL A 601 35.22 18.06 -25.01
N MET A 602 35.24 18.78 -26.12
CA MET A 602 35.43 18.23 -27.46
C MET A 602 36.88 18.32 -27.92
N ASP A 603 37.29 17.30 -28.68
CA ASP A 603 38.57 17.33 -29.40
C ASP A 603 38.42 16.56 -30.75
N GLY A 604 39.45 16.57 -31.58
CA GLY A 604 39.39 16.06 -32.94
C GLY A 604 40.18 14.75 -33.17
N ILE A 605 40.69 14.60 -34.39
CA ILE A 605 41.41 13.40 -34.87
C ILE A 605 42.65 13.12 -34.01
N GLU A 606 43.35 14.15 -33.54
CA GLU A 606 44.54 14.04 -32.69
C GLU A 606 44.30 14.74 -31.35
N PRO A 607 43.72 14.03 -30.36
CA PRO A 607 43.42 14.64 -29.07
C PRO A 607 44.68 15.17 -28.38
N GLY A 608 44.52 16.32 -27.71
CA GLY A 608 45.62 16.96 -26.98
C GLY A 608 46.63 17.72 -27.85
N ARG A 609 46.56 17.63 -29.19
CA ARG A 609 47.43 18.39 -30.08
C ARG A 609 46.78 19.75 -30.39
N ALA A 610 47.27 20.78 -29.76
CA ALA A 610 46.81 22.15 -30.03
C ALA A 610 47.29 22.61 -31.42
N ARG A 611 46.36 23.12 -32.24
CA ARG A 611 46.69 23.86 -33.47
C ARG A 611 47.09 25.31 -33.12
N PRO A 612 47.89 25.97 -33.97
CA PRO A 612 48.26 27.38 -33.73
C PRO A 612 47.05 28.34 -33.68
N ASP A 613 45.96 27.99 -34.36
CA ASP A 613 44.70 28.72 -34.43
C ASP A 613 43.73 28.42 -33.25
N GLY A 614 44.14 27.58 -32.28
CA GLY A 614 43.32 27.15 -31.14
C GLY A 614 42.26 26.13 -31.48
N GLY A 615 42.05 25.76 -32.73
CA GLY A 615 41.07 24.79 -33.20
C GLY A 615 41.50 23.33 -33.03
N PHE A 616 40.58 22.41 -33.30
CA PHE A 616 40.82 20.97 -33.40
C PHE A 616 40.27 20.39 -34.71
N LEU A 617 41.02 19.50 -35.34
CA LEU A 617 40.69 18.96 -36.65
C LEU A 617 39.67 17.82 -36.51
N ILE A 618 38.44 18.02 -37.04
CA ILE A 618 37.35 17.02 -37.05
C ILE A 618 37.45 16.15 -38.32
N ILE A 619 37.68 16.79 -39.48
CA ILE A 619 37.80 16.11 -40.77
C ILE A 619 39.09 16.55 -41.41
N GLN A 620 39.92 15.56 -41.76
CA GLN A 620 41.12 15.78 -42.56
C GLN A 620 40.79 15.58 -44.03
N GLY A 621 40.92 16.59 -44.83
CA GLY A 621 40.68 16.54 -46.27
C GLY A 621 41.59 15.56 -46.99
N GLY A 622 41.13 15.02 -48.12
CA GLY A 622 41.88 14.10 -48.99
C GLY A 622 41.16 13.88 -50.31
N GLY A 623 41.95 13.72 -51.37
CA GLY A 623 41.42 13.64 -52.74
C GLY A 623 41.12 15.00 -53.36
N VAL A 624 40.29 15.06 -54.40
CA VAL A 624 39.94 16.26 -55.12
C VAL A 624 38.42 16.40 -55.21
N PRO A 625 37.81 17.51 -54.74
CA PRO A 625 38.40 18.53 -53.90
C PRO A 625 38.55 18.04 -52.46
N ALA A 626 39.55 18.55 -51.72
CA ALA A 626 39.80 18.27 -50.33
C ALA A 626 39.39 19.48 -49.47
N LEU A 627 38.82 19.17 -48.29
CA LEU A 627 38.45 20.22 -47.31
C LEU A 627 38.71 19.74 -45.88
N ASP A 628 39.46 20.54 -45.10
CA ASP A 628 39.61 20.32 -43.67
C ASP A 628 38.45 20.99 -42.90
N VAL A 629 37.89 20.28 -41.90
CA VAL A 629 36.90 20.83 -41.00
C VAL A 629 37.52 20.98 -39.61
N VAL A 630 37.53 22.22 -39.09
CA VAL A 630 38.13 22.57 -37.81
C VAL A 630 37.01 23.07 -36.87
N GLY A 631 36.96 22.47 -35.70
CA GLY A 631 36.11 22.94 -34.59
C GLY A 631 36.87 23.91 -33.70
N TYR A 632 36.18 24.92 -33.18
CA TYR A 632 36.77 25.94 -32.29
C TYR A 632 36.14 25.90 -30.90
N ASN A 633 34.91 25.40 -30.76
CA ASN A 633 34.23 25.30 -29.47
C ASN A 633 34.64 24.00 -28.77
N ARG A 634 35.65 24.10 -27.88
CA ARG A 634 36.08 22.91 -27.11
C ARG A 634 35.17 22.56 -25.94
N ARG A 635 34.38 23.49 -25.43
CA ARG A 635 33.47 23.29 -24.30
C ARG A 635 32.06 23.66 -24.76
N VAL A 636 31.20 22.66 -24.78
CA VAL A 636 29.83 22.81 -25.25
C VAL A 636 28.89 22.26 -24.16
N ASP A 637 27.83 23.01 -23.89
CA ASP A 637 26.77 22.52 -23.03
C ASP A 637 26.10 21.29 -23.70
N TRP A 638 25.90 20.22 -22.91
CA TRP A 638 25.43 18.94 -23.43
C TRP A 638 23.98 19.02 -23.92
N ASP A 639 23.11 19.67 -23.17
CA ASP A 639 21.68 19.77 -23.53
C ASP A 639 21.50 20.65 -24.77
N GLU A 640 22.33 21.72 -24.88
CA GLU A 640 22.35 22.55 -26.09
C GLU A 640 22.86 21.77 -27.31
N LEU A 641 23.90 20.95 -27.13
CA LEU A 641 24.47 20.11 -28.20
C LEU A 641 23.42 19.13 -28.72
N ILE A 642 22.71 18.43 -27.82
CA ILE A 642 21.64 17.48 -28.18
C ILE A 642 20.47 18.19 -28.84
N THR A 643 20.10 19.37 -28.35
CA THR A 643 19.03 20.17 -28.95
C THR A 643 19.38 20.60 -30.39
N ARG A 644 20.62 20.99 -30.62
CA ARG A 644 21.11 21.33 -31.97
C ARG A 644 21.13 20.11 -32.89
N LEU A 645 21.58 18.97 -32.40
CA LEU A 645 21.53 17.68 -33.12
C LEU A 645 20.10 17.33 -33.54
N ALA A 646 19.15 17.37 -32.61
CA ALA A 646 17.76 17.07 -32.86
C ALA A 646 17.15 17.99 -33.95
N ARG A 647 17.48 19.30 -33.95
CA ARG A 647 17.02 20.24 -34.96
C ARG A 647 17.52 19.89 -36.37
N VAL A 648 18.76 19.44 -36.50
CA VAL A 648 19.35 19.05 -37.78
C VAL A 648 18.70 17.80 -38.36
N THR A 649 18.21 16.90 -37.50
CA THR A 649 17.56 15.63 -37.89
C THR A 649 16.05 15.75 -38.07
N THR A 650 15.39 16.84 -37.62
CA THR A 650 13.93 17.04 -37.63
C THR A 650 13.45 18.14 -38.54
N VAL A 651 14.33 18.82 -39.28
CA VAL A 651 13.89 19.86 -40.23
C VAL A 651 13.23 19.21 -41.43
N GLU A 652 11.89 19.07 -41.36
CA GLU A 652 11.02 19.05 -42.54
C GLU A 652 11.23 20.38 -43.26
N THR A 653 11.82 20.36 -44.43
CA THR A 653 11.82 21.47 -45.38
C THR A 653 10.40 21.63 -45.89
N ALA A 654 9.59 22.44 -45.20
CA ALA A 654 8.45 23.05 -45.86
C ALA A 654 8.99 23.95 -46.99
N PRO A 655 8.61 23.78 -48.25
CA PRO A 655 9.00 24.71 -49.29
C PRO A 655 8.34 26.06 -48.99
N VAL A 656 9.16 27.09 -48.75
CA VAL A 656 8.71 28.48 -48.81
C VAL A 656 8.38 28.76 -50.26
N VAL A 657 7.09 28.74 -50.59
CA VAL A 657 6.59 29.28 -51.85
C VAL A 657 6.42 30.79 -51.62
N GLU A 658 7.30 31.60 -52.22
CA GLU A 658 7.05 33.00 -52.46
C GLU A 658 6.01 33.19 -53.60
#